data_0d7ccc5e9514e7d50e9c93e7381d0f94
#
_entry.id   0d7ccc5e9514e7d50e9c93e7381d0f94
#
_cell.length_a   1.000
_cell.length_b   1.000
_cell.length_c   1.000
_cell.angle_alpha   90.00
_cell.angle_beta   90.00
_cell.angle_gamma   90.00
#
_symmetry.space_group_name_H-M   'P 1'
#
loop_
_entity.id
_entity.type
_entity.pdbx_description
1 polymer ?
#
loop_
_entity_poly.entity_id
_entity_poly.type
_entity_poly.pdbx_seq_one_letter_code
_entity_poly.pdbx_strand_id
1 'polypeptide(L)'
;MKRKGKSVFFIVAAFILAFSYVTFFGLKTGSGDSEKIWFKSRSDIRFGIDIRGGVEATFVPADGETASEEDLQAAEAIMKLRLVNLNITDYEIYTDTNKGRIIVRFPWKEDETNFNPEDAINEIGANAYLTFRDGISVDEDKTPNGEIVITGSDVESASAVAYKDNTSGSYKYGVNLKLTAEGSEKFAEATKKLKGQIISIWMDNTLISYPTVDEEIKDGQAQITGNFTAESAQSLANNINAGSLPFTLSADSYSTISPTLGASSLEAMVKAGIIAFILVAAYIIILYRLPGVIASIALLGQVCATIACVSGLFPDSNSFTLTLPGIAGIILAIGMGVDANIITAERIKEELNSGMDLDSAISAGFSRGLTPIVDGNITILIIAVLLMGSFGPTDSIFAKILKPIFFAFGVATAGTIYSFGYTLLVGVVFNFVFGIVAARLMLRSVSKFNRFRNKKFYGYSKNPKPLPHIDFIGNKNKYFTFSAVLMVAIAAASFVINTKLDIRFTGGALLTYGYEGEISDTDIEKDINDILGKNATVTTGENSVTGNTTFTVSMPGQDNVSSEELEHLSTMFDEKYAGNNIQQLEVNNVNAAMGSEFFAKCMVALVAAAVIILIYIAIRFKNIGGLPAGAMAIVALMHDLVVIFGVFVICKFTINGNFVAAMLTILGYSINDTVVVYDRIRENKNAHPTMKFTDLVNMSINQSLIRSINTTVSTVLALGVVCVIAMAYGLNSILTFAFPMAIGMISGVYSTICIAGPLWVAYEERKNQKA
;
A
#
# COMPACT_ATOMS: atom_id res chain seq x y z
N MET A 1 -9.39 9.66 44.10
CA MET A 1 -8.38 9.86 43.03
C MET A 1 -7.52 11.06 43.32
N LYS A 2 -6.16 10.93 43.35
CA LYS A 2 -5.24 12.06 43.57
C LYS A 2 -5.47 13.17 42.55
N ARG A 3 -5.63 14.42 43.01
CA ARG A 3 -5.80 15.60 42.11
C ARG A 3 -4.52 15.78 41.29
N LYS A 4 -4.61 15.57 39.96
CA LYS A 4 -3.48 15.86 39.05
C LYS A 4 -3.18 17.37 39.06
N GLY A 5 -1.90 17.73 39.09
CA GLY A 5 -1.46 19.14 39.14
C GLY A 5 -1.83 19.95 37.90
N LYS A 6 -1.81 21.27 38.00
CA LYS A 6 -1.99 22.20 36.86
C LYS A 6 -0.89 22.07 35.82
N SER A 7 0.28 21.58 36.20
CA SER A 7 1.46 21.39 35.35
C SER A 7 1.34 20.27 34.33
N VAL A 8 0.43 19.29 34.51
CA VAL A 8 0.33 18.11 33.65
C VAL A 8 0.01 18.49 32.20
N PHE A 9 -0.81 19.52 31.97
CA PHE A 9 -1.06 20.02 30.62
C PHE A 9 0.23 20.44 29.91
N PHE A 10 1.04 21.28 30.58
CA PHE A 10 2.28 21.78 29.99
C PHE A 10 3.29 20.65 29.75
N ILE A 11 3.37 19.68 30.67
CA ILE A 11 4.27 18.53 30.54
C ILE A 11 3.87 17.69 29.33
N VAL A 12 2.59 17.34 29.19
CA VAL A 12 2.12 16.52 28.06
C VAL A 12 2.23 17.29 26.75
N ALA A 13 1.86 18.57 26.71
CA ALA A 13 1.99 19.40 25.52
C ALA A 13 3.47 19.59 25.12
N ALA A 14 4.35 19.86 26.07
CA ALA A 14 5.79 19.95 25.82
C ALA A 14 6.39 18.63 25.33
N PHE A 15 5.94 17.50 25.90
CA PHE A 15 6.34 16.17 25.42
C PHE A 15 5.90 15.96 23.95
N ILE A 16 4.63 16.27 23.61
CA ILE A 16 4.13 16.15 22.23
C ILE A 16 4.93 17.03 21.28
N LEU A 17 5.22 18.29 21.66
CA LEU A 17 6.01 19.21 20.84
C LEU A 17 7.46 18.74 20.67
N ALA A 18 8.11 18.30 21.75
CA ALA A 18 9.47 17.74 21.67
C ALA A 18 9.52 16.46 20.84
N PHE A 19 8.54 15.59 21.02
CA PHE A 19 8.41 14.36 20.23
C PHE A 19 8.16 14.69 18.74
N SER A 20 7.30 15.67 18.44
CA SER A 20 7.09 16.16 17.08
C SER A 20 8.40 16.69 16.47
N TYR A 21 9.15 17.49 17.23
CA TYR A 21 10.45 17.99 16.77
C TYR A 21 11.42 16.84 16.42
N VAL A 22 11.55 15.85 17.32
CA VAL A 22 12.41 14.69 17.09
C VAL A 22 11.96 13.88 15.87
N THR A 23 10.64 13.67 15.69
CA THR A 23 10.10 12.94 14.54
C THR A 23 10.40 13.65 13.21
N PHE A 24 10.30 14.97 13.16
CA PHE A 24 10.53 15.72 11.93
C PHE A 24 12.00 15.97 11.60
N PHE A 25 12.83 16.21 12.60
CA PHE A 25 14.23 16.63 12.41
C PHE A 25 15.26 15.58 12.84
N GLY A 26 14.82 14.54 13.57
CA GLY A 26 15.73 13.56 14.15
C GLY A 26 16.52 14.11 15.33
N LEU A 27 17.37 13.27 15.89
CA LEU A 27 18.39 13.64 16.86
C LEU A 27 19.69 12.95 16.48
N LYS A 28 20.63 13.74 15.98
CA LYS A 28 21.94 13.29 15.54
C LYS A 28 23.03 14.10 16.25
N THR A 29 24.15 13.49 16.55
CA THR A 29 25.33 14.15 17.16
C THR A 29 26.58 13.79 16.39
N GLY A 30 27.48 14.75 16.22
CA GLY A 30 28.68 14.61 15.39
C GLY A 30 28.47 15.18 13.98
N SER A 31 29.48 15.10 13.13
CA SER A 31 29.43 15.50 11.71
C SER A 31 30.34 14.59 10.87
N GLY A 32 29.96 14.36 9.61
CA GLY A 32 30.68 13.46 8.72
C GLY A 32 30.68 12.00 9.20
N ASP A 33 31.80 11.29 9.01
CA ASP A 33 31.92 9.85 9.35
C ASP A 33 31.74 9.50 10.84
N SER A 34 31.69 10.49 11.72
CA SER A 34 31.44 10.31 13.16
C SER A 34 30.01 10.69 13.57
N GLU A 35 29.07 10.82 12.63
CA GLU A 35 27.67 11.11 12.91
C GLU A 35 27.01 9.93 13.62
N LYS A 36 26.52 10.15 14.85
CA LYS A 36 25.74 9.17 15.59
C LYS A 36 24.26 9.55 15.58
N ILE A 37 23.44 8.71 14.98
CA ILE A 37 21.98 8.86 14.96
C ILE A 37 21.44 8.28 16.28
N TRP A 38 20.71 9.10 17.05
CA TRP A 38 20.00 8.67 18.24
C TRP A 38 18.52 8.38 17.94
N PHE A 39 17.92 9.22 17.12
CA PHE A 39 16.56 9.05 16.62
C PHE A 39 16.50 9.41 15.15
N LYS A 40 15.90 8.52 14.38
CA LYS A 40 15.59 8.73 12.95
C LYS A 40 14.53 9.81 12.80
N SER A 41 14.54 10.45 11.63
CA SER A 41 13.61 11.51 11.24
C SER A 41 12.72 11.09 10.07
N ARG A 42 11.90 12.02 9.60
CA ARG A 42 11.13 11.84 8.36
C ARG A 42 11.98 11.58 7.12
N SER A 43 13.25 12.04 7.10
CA SER A 43 14.17 11.80 5.98
C SER A 43 14.65 10.35 5.89
N ASP A 44 14.49 9.60 6.97
CA ASP A 44 14.90 8.20 7.04
C ASP A 44 13.74 7.23 6.68
N ILE A 45 12.60 7.77 6.19
CA ILE A 45 11.45 6.97 5.73
C ILE A 45 11.84 6.31 4.39
N ARG A 46 11.64 5.00 4.32
CA ARG A 46 11.70 4.26 3.07
C ARG A 46 10.40 4.50 2.30
N PHE A 47 10.53 4.93 1.06
CA PHE A 47 9.38 5.10 0.18
C PHE A 47 9.27 3.95 -0.81
N GLY A 48 8.04 3.56 -1.11
CA GLY A 48 7.75 2.56 -2.13
C GLY A 48 8.05 3.07 -3.55
N ILE A 49 8.03 2.14 -4.48
CA ILE A 49 8.29 2.43 -5.91
C ILE A 49 7.28 3.41 -6.51
N ASP A 50 6.08 3.48 -5.95
CA ASP A 50 5.03 4.44 -6.32
C ASP A 50 5.34 5.90 -5.95
N ILE A 51 6.34 6.12 -5.08
CA ILE A 51 6.80 7.44 -4.64
C ILE A 51 8.21 7.77 -5.16
N ARG A 52 9.14 6.82 -5.07
CA ARG A 52 10.50 7.02 -5.56
C ARG A 52 10.69 6.70 -7.04
N GLY A 53 9.72 6.02 -7.63
CA GLY A 53 9.94 5.28 -8.84
C GLY A 53 10.70 3.98 -8.56
N GLY A 54 10.68 3.04 -9.47
CA GLY A 54 11.38 1.77 -9.30
C GLY A 54 10.73 0.63 -10.06
N VAL A 55 11.14 -0.57 -9.70
CA VAL A 55 10.76 -1.82 -10.34
C VAL A 55 10.18 -2.78 -9.31
N GLU A 56 9.09 -3.44 -9.66
CA GLU A 56 8.60 -4.67 -9.02
C GLU A 56 8.56 -5.76 -10.08
N ALA A 57 9.23 -6.88 -9.88
CA ALA A 57 9.22 -8.01 -10.79
C ALA A 57 8.92 -9.30 -10.05
N THR A 58 8.13 -10.18 -10.66
CA THR A 58 7.85 -11.52 -10.19
C THR A 58 8.51 -12.52 -11.12
N PHE A 59 9.40 -13.31 -10.57
CA PHE A 59 10.11 -14.35 -11.26
C PHE A 59 9.51 -15.72 -10.93
N VAL A 60 9.35 -16.55 -11.95
CA VAL A 60 8.89 -17.94 -11.83
C VAL A 60 9.90 -18.86 -12.53
N PRO A 61 9.96 -20.17 -12.19
CA PRO A 61 10.70 -21.13 -12.99
C PRO A 61 10.21 -21.11 -14.44
N ALA A 62 11.13 -21.21 -15.39
CA ALA A 62 10.80 -21.28 -16.80
C ALA A 62 9.89 -22.48 -17.11
N ASP A 63 9.17 -22.42 -18.23
CA ASP A 63 8.18 -23.43 -18.60
C ASP A 63 8.74 -24.86 -18.54
N GLY A 64 8.07 -25.70 -17.75
CA GLY A 64 8.43 -27.10 -17.54
C GLY A 64 9.42 -27.36 -16.41
N GLU A 65 9.99 -26.33 -15.78
CA GLU A 65 10.85 -26.45 -14.60
C GLU A 65 10.05 -26.38 -13.30
N THR A 66 10.48 -27.13 -12.29
CA THR A 66 9.92 -27.05 -10.93
C THR A 66 11.05 -26.80 -9.95
N ALA A 67 10.90 -25.78 -9.09
CA ALA A 67 11.88 -25.44 -8.08
C ALA A 67 11.47 -25.97 -6.71
N SER A 68 12.40 -26.56 -5.99
CA SER A 68 12.23 -26.92 -4.58
C SER A 68 12.30 -25.67 -3.68
N GLU A 69 11.90 -25.80 -2.42
CA GLU A 69 12.04 -24.70 -1.44
C GLU A 69 13.52 -24.30 -1.27
N GLU A 70 14.43 -25.25 -1.29
CA GLU A 70 15.88 -25.02 -1.17
C GLU A 70 16.42 -24.28 -2.39
N ASP A 71 15.98 -24.65 -3.60
CA ASP A 71 16.36 -23.97 -4.85
C ASP A 71 15.86 -22.51 -4.88
N LEU A 72 14.64 -22.28 -4.44
CA LEU A 72 14.07 -20.91 -4.35
C LEU A 72 14.84 -20.04 -3.36
N GLN A 73 15.25 -20.59 -2.22
CA GLN A 73 16.07 -19.89 -1.23
C GLN A 73 17.47 -19.58 -1.77
N ALA A 74 18.07 -20.53 -2.52
CA ALA A 74 19.35 -20.31 -3.18
C ALA A 74 19.25 -19.22 -4.25
N ALA A 75 18.21 -19.25 -5.09
CA ALA A 75 17.94 -18.22 -6.09
C ALA A 75 17.73 -16.85 -5.44
N GLU A 76 16.97 -16.75 -4.34
CA GLU A 76 16.80 -15.52 -3.56
C GLU A 76 18.15 -14.96 -3.08
N ALA A 77 19.03 -15.81 -2.57
CA ALA A 77 20.36 -15.39 -2.10
C ALA A 77 21.22 -14.83 -3.25
N ILE A 78 21.18 -15.46 -4.42
CA ILE A 78 21.91 -15.03 -5.62
C ILE A 78 21.33 -13.68 -6.12
N MET A 79 20.02 -13.55 -6.18
CA MET A 79 19.37 -12.29 -6.60
C MET A 79 19.72 -11.13 -5.66
N LYS A 80 19.80 -11.37 -4.34
CA LYS A 80 20.27 -10.38 -3.36
C LYS A 80 21.69 -9.92 -3.65
N LEU A 81 22.61 -10.85 -3.96
CA LEU A 81 23.98 -10.51 -4.31
C LEU A 81 24.04 -9.65 -5.59
N ARG A 82 23.23 -9.98 -6.60
CA ARG A 82 23.15 -9.22 -7.84
C ARG A 82 22.64 -7.80 -7.62
N LEU A 83 21.57 -7.63 -6.84
CA LEU A 83 21.06 -6.32 -6.46
C LEU A 83 22.13 -5.46 -5.77
N VAL A 84 22.88 -6.05 -4.82
CA VAL A 84 24.00 -5.36 -4.15
C VAL A 84 25.10 -5.01 -5.14
N ASN A 85 25.44 -5.90 -6.07
CA ASN A 85 26.44 -5.65 -7.11
C ASN A 85 26.03 -4.54 -8.07
N LEU A 86 24.73 -4.42 -8.36
CA LEU A 86 24.13 -3.29 -9.10
C LEU A 86 24.06 -2.00 -8.25
N ASN A 87 24.63 -2.02 -7.03
CA ASN A 87 24.55 -0.91 -6.07
C ASN A 87 23.10 -0.54 -5.69
N ILE A 88 22.20 -1.53 -5.72
CA ILE A 88 20.82 -1.42 -5.26
C ILE A 88 20.78 -2.01 -3.86
N THR A 89 20.83 -1.16 -2.83
CA THR A 89 20.87 -1.58 -1.42
C THR A 89 19.52 -1.52 -0.73
N ASP A 90 18.57 -0.76 -1.31
CA ASP A 90 17.22 -0.54 -0.77
C ASP A 90 16.21 -1.40 -1.55
N TYR A 91 16.30 -2.72 -1.42
CA TYR A 91 15.43 -3.68 -2.08
C TYR A 91 14.58 -4.48 -1.11
N GLU A 92 13.50 -5.06 -1.61
CA GLU A 92 12.65 -6.04 -0.92
C GLU A 92 12.57 -7.30 -1.78
N ILE A 93 12.81 -8.47 -1.19
CA ILE A 93 12.63 -9.77 -1.84
C ILE A 93 11.68 -10.62 -1.00
N TYR A 94 10.71 -11.23 -1.66
CA TYR A 94 9.73 -12.12 -1.06
C TYR A 94 9.67 -13.43 -1.83
N THR A 95 10.01 -14.54 -1.18
CA THR A 95 9.93 -15.88 -1.77
C THR A 95 8.62 -16.56 -1.39
N ASP A 96 7.85 -16.97 -2.38
CA ASP A 96 6.61 -17.74 -2.23
C ASP A 96 6.86 -19.20 -2.56
N THR A 97 7.25 -19.97 -1.54
CA THR A 97 7.55 -21.40 -1.69
C THR A 97 6.33 -22.25 -2.08
N ASN A 98 5.10 -21.77 -1.78
CA ASN A 98 3.88 -22.49 -2.16
C ASN A 98 3.58 -22.41 -3.65
N LYS A 99 3.97 -21.31 -4.29
CA LYS A 99 3.71 -21.04 -5.71
C LYS A 99 4.98 -21.09 -6.57
N GLY A 100 6.13 -21.35 -5.96
CA GLY A 100 7.40 -21.43 -6.68
C GLY A 100 7.84 -20.12 -7.31
N ARG A 101 7.64 -18.95 -6.65
CA ARG A 101 7.94 -17.65 -7.24
C ARG A 101 8.72 -16.73 -6.31
N ILE A 102 9.52 -15.83 -6.90
CA ILE A 102 10.31 -14.82 -6.20
C ILE A 102 9.86 -13.45 -6.66
N ILE A 103 9.51 -12.58 -5.73
CA ILE A 103 9.08 -11.21 -5.98
C ILE A 103 10.17 -10.27 -5.52
N VAL A 104 10.64 -9.40 -6.40
CA VAL A 104 11.71 -8.44 -6.15
C VAL A 104 11.17 -7.03 -6.36
N ARG A 105 11.44 -6.13 -5.41
CA ARG A 105 11.12 -4.71 -5.50
C ARG A 105 12.36 -3.90 -5.20
N PHE A 106 12.64 -2.90 -6.01
CA PHE A 106 13.73 -1.97 -5.76
C PHE A 106 13.45 -0.60 -6.36
N PRO A 107 13.88 0.50 -5.70
CA PRO A 107 13.71 1.85 -6.20
C PRO A 107 14.73 2.15 -7.30
N TRP A 108 14.48 3.21 -8.08
CA TRP A 108 15.45 3.83 -8.97
C TRP A 108 16.61 4.41 -8.15
N LYS A 109 17.81 4.45 -8.75
CA LYS A 109 18.95 5.17 -8.18
C LYS A 109 18.76 6.68 -8.37
N GLU A 110 19.08 7.45 -7.33
CA GLU A 110 18.83 8.91 -7.30
C GLU A 110 19.59 9.68 -8.42
N ASP A 111 20.69 9.15 -8.94
CA ASP A 111 21.59 9.83 -9.89
C ASP A 111 21.50 9.28 -11.33
N GLU A 112 20.66 8.30 -11.61
CA GLU A 112 20.55 7.68 -12.94
C GLU A 112 19.41 8.28 -13.77
N THR A 113 19.78 9.08 -14.77
CA THR A 113 18.83 9.64 -15.76
C THR A 113 18.45 8.64 -16.87
N ASN A 114 19.25 7.59 -17.08
CA ASN A 114 19.11 6.62 -18.17
C ASN A 114 19.02 5.16 -17.66
N PHE A 115 18.44 4.92 -16.50
CA PHE A 115 18.25 3.57 -16.01
C PHE A 115 17.18 2.86 -16.85
N ASN A 116 17.53 1.72 -17.47
CA ASN A 116 16.58 0.86 -18.13
C ASN A 116 16.10 -0.21 -17.14
N PRO A 117 14.82 -0.17 -16.72
CA PRO A 117 14.30 -1.15 -15.77
C PRO A 117 14.29 -2.58 -16.32
N GLU A 118 14.16 -2.75 -17.62
CA GLU A 118 14.16 -4.08 -18.25
C GLU A 118 15.53 -4.72 -18.21
N ASP A 119 16.59 -3.95 -18.46
CA ASP A 119 17.96 -4.46 -18.33
C ASP A 119 18.24 -4.92 -16.91
N ALA A 120 17.77 -4.18 -15.90
CA ALA A 120 17.90 -4.58 -14.50
C ALA A 120 17.12 -5.86 -14.19
N ILE A 121 15.88 -6.02 -14.68
CA ILE A 121 15.07 -7.22 -14.53
C ILE A 121 15.79 -8.41 -15.17
N ASN A 122 16.26 -8.23 -16.40
CA ASN A 122 16.98 -9.26 -17.15
C ASN A 122 18.28 -9.65 -16.44
N GLU A 123 19.06 -8.69 -15.93
CA GLU A 123 20.32 -8.95 -15.23
C GLU A 123 20.09 -9.65 -13.89
N ILE A 124 19.04 -9.32 -13.13
CA ILE A 124 18.70 -9.97 -11.89
C ILE A 124 18.21 -11.40 -12.13
N GLY A 125 17.40 -11.62 -13.17
CA GLY A 125 16.82 -12.91 -13.55
C GLY A 125 17.71 -13.78 -14.43
N ALA A 126 18.82 -13.25 -14.96
CA ALA A 126 19.71 -14.01 -15.83
C ALA A 126 20.20 -15.31 -15.15
N ASN A 127 20.25 -16.40 -15.89
CA ASN A 127 20.76 -17.67 -15.33
C ASN A 127 22.23 -17.55 -14.96
N ALA A 128 23.00 -16.78 -15.75
CA ALA A 128 24.42 -16.52 -15.58
C ALA A 128 25.25 -17.82 -15.46
N TYR A 129 24.83 -18.83 -16.22
CA TYR A 129 25.48 -20.14 -16.22
C TYR A 129 26.75 -20.08 -17.07
N LEU A 130 27.89 -19.88 -16.39
CA LEU A 130 29.19 -19.84 -17.03
C LEU A 130 29.64 -21.25 -17.38
N THR A 131 29.95 -21.48 -18.67
CA THR A 131 30.55 -22.75 -19.12
C THR A 131 31.79 -22.47 -20.00
N PHE A 132 32.81 -23.30 -19.82
CA PHE A 132 33.95 -23.39 -20.71
C PHE A 132 33.77 -24.65 -21.54
N ARG A 133 33.85 -24.56 -22.88
CA ARG A 133 33.51 -25.65 -23.77
C ARG A 133 34.62 -25.88 -24.81
N ASP A 134 34.76 -27.12 -25.21
CA ASP A 134 35.66 -27.52 -26.31
C ASP A 134 35.09 -27.02 -27.66
N GLY A 135 35.85 -26.16 -28.35
CA GLY A 135 35.44 -25.61 -29.64
C GLY A 135 34.36 -24.53 -29.57
N ILE A 136 33.84 -24.09 -30.73
CA ILE A 136 32.79 -23.10 -30.88
C ILE A 136 31.65 -23.73 -31.71
N SER A 137 31.02 -24.75 -31.24
CA SER A 137 29.92 -25.41 -31.94
C SER A 137 28.58 -25.09 -31.25
N VAL A 138 27.55 -24.88 -32.06
CA VAL A 138 26.19 -24.60 -31.63
C VAL A 138 25.20 -25.49 -32.42
N ASP A 139 24.09 -25.82 -31.79
CA ASP A 139 22.98 -26.52 -32.43
C ASP A 139 22.16 -25.58 -33.34
N GLU A 140 21.15 -26.11 -34.00
CA GLU A 140 20.28 -25.34 -34.91
C GLU A 140 19.55 -24.16 -34.21
N ASP A 141 19.27 -24.31 -32.91
CA ASP A 141 18.67 -23.31 -32.03
C ASP A 141 19.69 -22.36 -31.38
N LYS A 142 20.95 -22.38 -31.85
CA LYS A 142 22.07 -21.59 -31.34
C LYS A 142 22.52 -21.92 -29.91
N THR A 143 22.09 -23.03 -29.33
CA THR A 143 22.62 -23.48 -28.02
C THR A 143 24.03 -24.05 -28.18
N PRO A 144 24.98 -23.74 -27.25
CA PRO A 144 26.34 -24.28 -27.32
C PRO A 144 26.36 -25.80 -27.04
N ASN A 145 26.90 -26.58 -27.95
CA ASN A 145 26.91 -28.06 -27.88
C ASN A 145 28.29 -28.66 -27.67
N GLY A 146 29.37 -27.89 -27.51
CA GLY A 146 30.70 -28.37 -27.17
C GLY A 146 30.75 -29.06 -25.79
N GLU A 147 31.68 -30.05 -25.62
CA GLU A 147 31.90 -30.70 -24.34
C GLU A 147 32.26 -29.68 -23.25
N ILE A 148 31.57 -29.72 -22.09
CA ILE A 148 31.83 -28.82 -20.97
C ILE A 148 33.14 -29.22 -20.30
N VAL A 149 34.09 -28.29 -20.24
CA VAL A 149 35.40 -28.44 -19.62
C VAL A 149 35.32 -28.10 -18.12
N ILE A 150 34.85 -26.90 -17.79
CA ILE A 150 34.56 -26.48 -16.42
C ILE A 150 33.31 -25.57 -16.44
N THR A 151 32.73 -25.35 -15.28
CA THR A 151 31.54 -24.53 -15.07
C THR A 151 31.81 -23.38 -14.10
N GLY A 152 30.85 -22.49 -13.90
CA GLY A 152 30.94 -21.43 -12.90
C GLY A 152 31.18 -21.92 -11.48
N SER A 153 30.72 -23.15 -11.13
CA SER A 153 30.96 -23.76 -9.81
C SER A 153 32.44 -24.14 -9.58
N ASP A 154 33.22 -24.28 -10.63
CA ASP A 154 34.65 -24.53 -10.58
C ASP A 154 35.49 -23.27 -10.39
N VAL A 155 34.83 -22.05 -10.36
CA VAL A 155 35.47 -20.76 -10.16
C VAL A 155 35.32 -20.32 -8.69
N GLU A 156 36.45 -20.06 -8.01
CA GLU A 156 36.48 -19.54 -6.63
C GLU A 156 36.17 -18.03 -6.58
N SER A 157 36.73 -17.26 -7.52
CA SER A 157 36.49 -15.82 -7.60
C SER A 157 36.80 -15.25 -8.99
N ALA A 158 36.15 -14.15 -9.33
CA ALA A 158 36.36 -13.38 -10.54
C ALA A 158 36.62 -11.91 -10.21
N SER A 159 37.50 -11.24 -10.98
CA SER A 159 37.80 -9.82 -10.81
C SER A 159 38.06 -9.15 -12.13
N ALA A 160 37.47 -7.96 -12.36
CA ALA A 160 37.77 -7.14 -13.53
C ALA A 160 39.20 -6.60 -13.44
N VAL A 161 39.91 -6.65 -14.54
CA VAL A 161 41.30 -6.19 -14.62
C VAL A 161 41.54 -5.37 -15.91
N ALA A 162 42.38 -4.36 -15.80
CA ALA A 162 42.93 -3.66 -16.97
C ALA A 162 44.29 -4.27 -17.32
N TYR A 163 44.44 -4.71 -18.54
CA TYR A 163 45.71 -5.27 -19.02
C TYR A 163 46.19 -4.52 -20.27
N LYS A 164 47.51 -4.52 -20.47
CA LYS A 164 48.11 -3.87 -21.64
C LYS A 164 48.15 -4.89 -22.78
N ASP A 165 47.47 -4.58 -23.87
CA ASP A 165 47.53 -5.39 -25.08
C ASP A 165 48.90 -5.30 -25.73
N ASN A 166 49.61 -6.40 -25.81
CA ASN A 166 50.96 -6.48 -26.36
C ASN A 166 51.01 -6.14 -27.86
N THR A 167 49.90 -6.25 -28.57
CA THR A 167 49.82 -6.01 -30.03
C THR A 167 49.53 -4.54 -30.36
N SER A 168 48.63 -3.91 -29.62
CA SER A 168 48.22 -2.50 -29.86
C SER A 168 48.85 -1.50 -28.93
N GLY A 169 49.45 -1.94 -27.81
CA GLY A 169 50.03 -1.10 -26.76
C GLY A 169 48.98 -0.32 -25.93
N SER A 170 47.68 -0.49 -26.23
CA SER A 170 46.58 0.14 -25.50
C SER A 170 46.15 -0.70 -24.32
N TYR A 171 45.47 -0.04 -23.34
CA TYR A 171 44.83 -0.77 -22.23
C TYR A 171 43.51 -1.35 -22.70
N LYS A 172 43.29 -2.63 -22.39
CA LYS A 172 42.05 -3.37 -22.57
C LYS A 172 41.58 -3.87 -21.21
N TYR A 173 40.30 -4.21 -21.13
CA TYR A 173 39.70 -4.79 -19.94
C TYR A 173 39.41 -6.27 -20.14
N GLY A 174 39.43 -7.06 -19.05
CA GLY A 174 39.12 -8.47 -19.03
C GLY A 174 38.75 -8.91 -17.63
N VAL A 175 38.49 -10.19 -17.46
CA VAL A 175 38.11 -10.79 -16.15
C VAL A 175 39.14 -11.84 -15.80
N ASN A 176 39.81 -11.68 -14.67
CA ASN A 176 40.67 -12.70 -14.08
C ASN A 176 39.79 -13.66 -13.25
N LEU A 177 40.01 -14.94 -13.47
CA LEU A 177 39.38 -16.04 -12.73
C LEU A 177 40.41 -16.73 -11.85
N LYS A 178 40.03 -17.03 -10.63
CA LYS A 178 40.71 -17.94 -9.75
C LYS A 178 39.85 -19.19 -9.61
N LEU A 179 40.35 -20.33 -10.00
CA LEU A 179 39.64 -21.62 -9.97
C LEU A 179 39.73 -22.26 -8.57
N THR A 180 38.74 -23.06 -8.24
CA THR A 180 38.79 -23.95 -7.07
C THR A 180 39.88 -24.99 -7.27
N ALA A 181 40.26 -25.73 -6.21
CA ALA A 181 41.26 -26.81 -6.33
C ALA A 181 40.82 -27.87 -7.36
N GLU A 182 39.56 -28.27 -7.33
CA GLU A 182 38.99 -29.25 -8.27
C GLU A 182 38.88 -28.65 -9.69
N GLY A 183 38.42 -27.42 -9.81
CA GLY A 183 38.37 -26.68 -11.10
C GLY A 183 39.76 -26.51 -11.73
N SER A 184 40.79 -26.26 -10.93
CA SER A 184 42.18 -26.15 -11.40
C SER A 184 42.72 -27.48 -11.97
N GLU A 185 42.38 -28.62 -11.35
CA GLU A 185 42.76 -29.94 -11.84
C GLU A 185 42.06 -30.28 -13.16
N LYS A 186 40.73 -30.06 -13.24
CA LYS A 186 39.96 -30.25 -14.46
C LYS A 186 40.46 -29.35 -15.62
N PHE A 187 40.74 -28.09 -15.31
CA PHE A 187 41.19 -27.13 -16.31
C PHE A 187 42.61 -27.40 -16.80
N ALA A 188 43.51 -27.84 -15.91
CA ALA A 188 44.85 -28.28 -16.29
C ALA A 188 44.82 -29.50 -17.22
N GLU A 189 43.99 -30.51 -16.94
CA GLU A 189 43.80 -31.66 -17.81
C GLU A 189 43.24 -31.27 -19.19
N ALA A 190 42.22 -30.42 -19.20
CA ALA A 190 41.60 -29.94 -20.42
C ALA A 190 42.56 -29.09 -21.26
N THR A 191 43.26 -28.11 -20.66
CA THR A 191 44.23 -27.25 -21.40
C THR A 191 45.43 -28.05 -21.92
N LYS A 192 45.78 -29.15 -21.22
CA LYS A 192 46.79 -30.08 -21.73
C LYS A 192 46.27 -30.85 -22.97
N LYS A 193 45.03 -31.35 -22.94
CA LYS A 193 44.39 -32.09 -24.05
C LYS A 193 44.14 -31.20 -25.26
N LEU A 194 43.69 -29.97 -25.03
CA LEU A 194 43.19 -29.01 -26.04
C LEU A 194 44.30 -28.02 -26.47
N LYS A 195 45.58 -28.29 -26.26
CA LYS A 195 46.67 -27.41 -26.66
C LYS A 195 46.66 -27.12 -28.17
N GLY A 196 46.63 -25.84 -28.54
CA GLY A 196 46.48 -25.36 -29.92
C GLY A 196 45.03 -25.34 -30.42
N GLN A 197 44.06 -25.71 -29.61
CA GLN A 197 42.62 -25.66 -29.92
C GLN A 197 41.95 -24.53 -29.16
N ILE A 198 40.69 -24.29 -29.46
CA ILE A 198 39.87 -23.25 -28.84
C ILE A 198 39.10 -23.79 -27.67
N ILE A 199 39.14 -23.11 -26.54
CA ILE A 199 38.18 -23.22 -25.47
C ILE A 199 37.25 -22.01 -25.52
N SER A 200 35.98 -22.23 -25.83
CA SER A 200 35.00 -21.20 -25.84
C SER A 200 34.40 -20.95 -24.45
N ILE A 201 34.13 -19.72 -24.10
CA ILE A 201 33.58 -19.29 -22.82
C ILE A 201 32.21 -18.72 -23.10
N TRP A 202 31.21 -19.34 -22.49
CA TRP A 202 29.81 -19.00 -22.69
C TRP A 202 29.17 -18.57 -21.38
N MET A 203 28.34 -17.56 -21.43
CA MET A 203 27.41 -17.20 -20.39
C MET A 203 26.01 -17.48 -20.93
N ASP A 204 25.33 -18.45 -20.37
CA ASP A 204 24.11 -19.02 -20.94
C ASP A 204 24.34 -19.43 -22.42
N ASN A 205 23.60 -18.87 -23.37
CA ASN A 205 23.76 -19.13 -24.80
C ASN A 205 24.60 -18.05 -25.51
N THR A 206 25.19 -17.11 -24.77
CA THR A 206 25.98 -16.02 -25.34
C THR A 206 27.46 -16.34 -25.32
N LEU A 207 28.11 -16.32 -26.47
CA LEU A 207 29.57 -16.52 -26.60
C LEU A 207 30.31 -15.26 -26.10
N ILE A 208 31.03 -15.39 -24.99
CA ILE A 208 31.76 -14.28 -24.35
C ILE A 208 33.18 -14.15 -24.91
N SER A 209 33.87 -15.28 -25.04
CA SER A 209 35.26 -15.31 -25.56
C SER A 209 35.61 -16.70 -26.08
N TYR A 210 36.60 -16.80 -26.96
CA TYR A 210 37.05 -18.06 -27.54
C TYR A 210 38.57 -18.11 -27.72
N PRO A 211 39.35 -18.02 -26.60
CA PRO A 211 40.78 -18.07 -26.66
C PRO A 211 41.30 -19.40 -27.17
N THR A 212 42.45 -19.36 -27.86
CA THR A 212 43.24 -20.57 -28.18
C THR A 212 44.11 -20.93 -26.97
N VAL A 213 44.22 -22.22 -26.66
CA VAL A 213 45.04 -22.73 -25.56
C VAL A 213 46.50 -22.74 -26.00
N ASP A 214 47.32 -21.86 -25.46
CA ASP A 214 48.76 -21.81 -25.79
C ASP A 214 49.59 -22.87 -25.03
N GLU A 215 49.24 -23.07 -23.74
CA GLU A 215 49.95 -24.00 -22.86
C GLU A 215 49.03 -24.56 -21.76
N GLU A 216 49.51 -25.62 -21.07
CA GLU A 216 48.83 -26.23 -19.92
C GLU A 216 48.80 -25.21 -18.75
N ILE A 217 47.60 -24.90 -18.22
CA ILE A 217 47.41 -23.99 -17.11
C ILE A 217 47.25 -24.80 -15.81
N LYS A 218 48.27 -24.77 -14.93
CA LYS A 218 48.30 -25.55 -13.66
C LYS A 218 48.06 -24.72 -12.43
N ASP A 219 48.19 -23.43 -12.53
CA ASP A 219 48.11 -22.49 -11.39
C ASP A 219 46.71 -22.12 -10.99
N GLY A 220 45.71 -22.59 -11.72
CA GLY A 220 44.30 -22.31 -11.45
C GLY A 220 43.92 -20.83 -11.73
N GLN A 221 44.75 -20.12 -12.49
CA GLN A 221 44.43 -18.73 -12.89
C GLN A 221 44.13 -18.70 -14.38
N ALA A 222 42.98 -18.20 -14.75
CA ALA A 222 42.55 -18.01 -16.13
C ALA A 222 42.11 -16.57 -16.33
N GLN A 223 42.25 -16.04 -17.56
CA GLN A 223 41.80 -14.70 -17.89
C GLN A 223 40.83 -14.76 -19.07
N ILE A 224 39.66 -14.20 -18.89
CA ILE A 224 38.69 -13.97 -19.96
C ILE A 224 39.09 -12.66 -20.65
N THR A 225 39.46 -12.75 -21.92
CA THR A 225 39.83 -11.59 -22.75
C THR A 225 38.79 -11.42 -23.85
N GLY A 226 38.53 -10.18 -24.25
CA GLY A 226 37.55 -9.88 -25.27
C GLY A 226 37.41 -8.38 -25.50
N ASN A 227 36.33 -7.97 -26.10
CA ASN A 227 36.06 -6.55 -26.38
C ASN A 227 35.26 -5.92 -25.23
N PHE A 228 35.81 -5.92 -24.01
CA PHE A 228 35.16 -5.41 -22.83
C PHE A 228 35.43 -3.92 -22.58
N THR A 229 34.42 -3.20 -22.11
CA THR A 229 34.59 -1.94 -21.38
C THR A 229 34.91 -2.22 -19.91
N ALA A 230 35.31 -1.22 -19.13
CA ALA A 230 35.52 -1.38 -17.69
C ALA A 230 34.24 -1.87 -16.99
N GLU A 231 33.09 -1.32 -17.39
CA GLU A 231 31.78 -1.66 -16.84
C GLU A 231 31.34 -3.08 -17.20
N SER A 232 31.48 -3.48 -18.48
CA SER A 232 31.08 -4.83 -18.89
C SER A 232 31.98 -5.93 -18.29
N ALA A 233 33.27 -5.66 -18.10
CA ALA A 233 34.16 -6.58 -17.39
C ALA A 233 33.80 -6.70 -15.91
N GLN A 234 33.42 -5.59 -15.26
CA GLN A 234 32.99 -5.59 -13.88
C GLN A 234 31.64 -6.34 -13.71
N SER A 235 30.68 -6.10 -14.60
CA SER A 235 29.39 -6.81 -14.59
C SER A 235 29.57 -8.31 -14.76
N LEU A 236 30.40 -8.73 -15.73
CA LEU A 236 30.72 -10.15 -15.92
C LEU A 236 31.36 -10.79 -14.67
N ALA A 237 32.34 -10.11 -14.07
CA ALA A 237 32.99 -10.58 -12.85
C ALA A 237 31.99 -10.71 -11.68
N ASN A 238 31.08 -9.75 -11.54
CA ASN A 238 30.03 -9.77 -10.52
C ASN A 238 29.06 -10.94 -10.73
N ASN A 239 28.61 -11.19 -11.96
CA ASN A 239 27.72 -12.30 -12.28
C ASN A 239 28.36 -13.65 -12.01
N ILE A 240 29.66 -13.81 -12.35
CA ILE A 240 30.42 -15.03 -12.04
C ILE A 240 30.53 -15.24 -10.52
N ASN A 241 30.83 -14.18 -9.75
CA ASN A 241 30.95 -14.26 -8.29
C ASN A 241 29.60 -14.51 -7.61
N ALA A 242 28.49 -14.00 -8.16
CA ALA A 242 27.15 -14.26 -7.65
C ALA A 242 26.74 -15.72 -7.86
N GLY A 243 27.28 -16.38 -8.87
CA GLY A 243 26.98 -17.75 -9.23
C GLY A 243 25.77 -17.88 -10.18
N SER A 244 25.59 -19.06 -10.72
CA SER A 244 24.44 -19.41 -11.55
C SER A 244 23.23 -19.72 -10.69
N LEU A 245 22.05 -19.38 -11.22
CA LEU A 245 20.79 -19.79 -10.61
C LEU A 245 20.64 -21.31 -10.66
N PRO A 246 19.99 -21.93 -9.65
CA PRO A 246 19.79 -23.38 -9.62
C PRO A 246 18.79 -23.87 -10.67
N PHE A 247 18.00 -22.97 -11.25
CA PHE A 247 17.03 -23.22 -12.32
C PHE A 247 16.84 -21.94 -13.13
N THR A 248 16.27 -22.06 -14.33
CA THR A 248 16.02 -20.90 -15.20
C THR A 248 14.84 -20.10 -14.65
N LEU A 249 15.02 -18.79 -14.51
CA LEU A 249 13.97 -17.85 -14.11
C LEU A 249 13.45 -17.08 -15.31
N SER A 250 12.12 -16.90 -15.37
CA SER A 250 11.46 -15.97 -16.28
C SER A 250 10.71 -14.91 -15.48
N ALA A 251 10.74 -13.66 -15.97
CA ALA A 251 9.92 -12.59 -15.40
C ALA A 251 8.47 -12.76 -15.87
N ASP A 252 7.60 -13.30 -15.00
CA ASP A 252 6.21 -13.59 -15.29
C ASP A 252 5.33 -12.32 -15.28
N SER A 253 5.65 -11.39 -14.38
CA SER A 253 5.03 -10.07 -14.35
C SER A 253 6.01 -9.03 -13.80
N TYR A 254 5.89 -7.80 -14.28
CA TYR A 254 6.67 -6.68 -13.74
C TYR A 254 5.92 -5.35 -13.85
N SER A 255 6.29 -4.43 -12.98
CA SER A 255 5.78 -3.07 -12.91
C SER A 255 6.93 -2.10 -12.75
N THR A 256 6.98 -1.05 -13.55
CA THR A 256 7.98 0.00 -13.46
C THR A 256 7.32 1.36 -13.35
N ILE A 257 7.84 2.24 -12.51
CA ILE A 257 7.31 3.60 -12.29
C ILE A 257 8.46 4.59 -12.35
N SER A 258 8.32 5.63 -13.16
CA SER A 258 9.32 6.70 -13.28
C SER A 258 9.43 7.53 -12.00
N PRO A 259 10.65 7.95 -11.59
CA PRO A 259 10.88 8.81 -10.42
C PRO A 259 10.15 10.16 -10.49
N THR A 260 10.01 10.72 -11.68
CA THR A 260 9.34 12.04 -11.88
C THR A 260 7.87 12.00 -11.50
N LEU A 261 7.18 10.91 -11.84
CA LEU A 261 5.78 10.69 -11.50
C LEU A 261 5.61 10.53 -9.97
N GLY A 262 6.51 9.76 -9.34
CA GLY A 262 6.46 9.50 -7.91
C GLY A 262 6.74 10.75 -7.06
N ALA A 263 7.76 11.53 -7.37
CA ALA A 263 8.15 12.72 -6.60
C ALA A 263 7.04 13.79 -6.58
N SER A 264 6.39 14.04 -7.71
CA SER A 264 5.26 14.98 -7.80
C SER A 264 4.07 14.53 -6.94
N SER A 265 3.84 13.22 -6.89
CA SER A 265 2.78 12.59 -6.09
C SER A 265 3.04 12.75 -4.59
N LEU A 266 4.28 12.57 -4.13
CA LEU A 266 4.65 12.77 -2.72
C LEU A 266 4.42 14.21 -2.28
N GLU A 267 4.87 15.18 -3.07
CA GLU A 267 4.69 16.61 -2.77
C GLU A 267 3.20 16.96 -2.62
N ALA A 268 2.37 16.50 -3.56
CA ALA A 268 0.93 16.70 -3.54
C ALA A 268 0.30 16.10 -2.27
N MET A 269 0.67 14.87 -1.91
CA MET A 269 0.11 14.18 -0.74
C MET A 269 0.55 14.80 0.59
N VAL A 270 1.78 15.29 0.70
CA VAL A 270 2.24 16.04 1.88
C VAL A 270 1.45 17.34 2.03
N LYS A 271 1.23 18.10 0.95
CA LYS A 271 0.37 19.31 0.96
C LYS A 271 -1.06 18.95 1.39
N ALA A 272 -1.62 17.86 0.85
CA ALA A 272 -2.94 17.37 1.23
C ALA A 272 -3.02 17.07 2.74
N GLY A 273 -2.03 16.39 3.30
CA GLY A 273 -1.98 16.04 4.72
C GLY A 273 -1.93 17.28 5.63
N ILE A 274 -1.12 18.28 5.30
CA ILE A 274 -1.01 19.53 6.05
C ILE A 274 -2.34 20.31 6.02
N ILE A 275 -2.94 20.46 4.84
CA ILE A 275 -4.21 21.19 4.68
C ILE A 275 -5.33 20.43 5.39
N ALA A 276 -5.41 19.11 5.25
CA ALA A 276 -6.39 18.28 5.96
C ALA A 276 -6.26 18.43 7.48
N PHE A 277 -5.05 18.39 8.02
CA PHE A 277 -4.80 18.59 9.45
C PHE A 277 -5.30 19.94 9.93
N ILE A 278 -4.98 21.02 9.21
CA ILE A 278 -5.40 22.40 9.57
C ILE A 278 -6.92 22.51 9.54
N LEU A 279 -7.57 22.00 8.49
CA LEU A 279 -9.02 22.11 8.33
C LEU A 279 -9.77 21.27 9.39
N VAL A 280 -9.33 20.03 9.65
CA VAL A 280 -9.91 19.18 10.70
C VAL A 280 -9.71 19.81 12.07
N ALA A 281 -8.51 20.32 12.38
CA ALA A 281 -8.24 21.01 13.64
C ALA A 281 -9.12 22.24 13.80
N ALA A 282 -9.25 23.08 12.76
CA ALA A 282 -10.13 24.25 12.77
C ALA A 282 -11.60 23.84 13.01
N TYR A 283 -12.08 22.80 12.31
CA TYR A 283 -13.43 22.28 12.46
C TYR A 283 -13.75 21.87 13.89
N ILE A 284 -12.89 21.07 14.52
CA ILE A 284 -13.14 20.60 15.91
C ILE A 284 -12.98 21.74 16.94
N ILE A 285 -12.10 22.71 16.71
CA ILE A 285 -11.94 23.88 17.57
C ILE A 285 -13.21 24.75 17.54
N ILE A 286 -13.78 24.97 16.35
CA ILE A 286 -15.01 25.74 16.18
C ILE A 286 -16.18 25.07 16.89
N LEU A 287 -16.32 23.74 16.74
CA LEU A 287 -17.44 22.99 17.33
C LEU A 287 -17.31 22.81 18.85
N TYR A 288 -16.13 22.42 19.31
CA TYR A 288 -15.92 21.96 20.68
C TYR A 288 -15.08 22.91 21.54
N ARG A 289 -14.61 24.04 20.97
CA ARG A 289 -13.85 25.07 21.67
C ARG A 289 -12.61 24.49 22.39
N LEU A 290 -12.55 24.57 23.75
CA LEU A 290 -11.39 24.11 24.51
C LEU A 290 -11.12 22.59 24.39
N PRO A 291 -12.09 21.68 24.49
CA PRO A 291 -11.90 20.28 24.11
C PRO A 291 -11.35 20.12 22.67
N GLY A 292 -11.77 20.94 21.72
CA GLY A 292 -11.27 20.95 20.35
C GLY A 292 -9.78 21.33 20.25
N VAL A 293 -9.34 22.33 21.00
CA VAL A 293 -7.90 22.69 21.07
C VAL A 293 -7.07 21.54 21.64
N ILE A 294 -7.56 20.89 22.70
CA ILE A 294 -6.87 19.75 23.31
C ILE A 294 -6.83 18.58 22.31
N ALA A 295 -7.91 18.32 21.61
CA ALA A 295 -7.99 17.30 20.58
C ALA A 295 -7.00 17.56 19.43
N SER A 296 -6.83 18.80 18.98
CA SER A 296 -5.86 19.18 17.95
C SER A 296 -4.41 18.92 18.36
N ILE A 297 -4.06 19.22 19.64
CA ILE A 297 -2.74 18.91 20.19
C ILE A 297 -2.54 17.39 20.27
N ALA A 298 -3.55 16.64 20.70
CA ALA A 298 -3.50 15.19 20.77
C ALA A 298 -3.36 14.57 19.36
N LEU A 299 -4.09 15.11 18.38
CA LEU A 299 -4.00 14.69 16.98
C LEU A 299 -2.59 14.90 16.40
N LEU A 300 -1.93 16.02 16.72
CA LEU A 300 -0.54 16.25 16.33
C LEU A 300 0.37 15.14 16.88
N GLY A 301 0.22 14.78 18.16
CA GLY A 301 0.97 13.69 18.77
C GLY A 301 0.72 12.34 18.09
N GLN A 302 -0.54 12.05 17.71
CA GLN A 302 -0.92 10.83 16.99
C GLN A 302 -0.25 10.76 15.61
N VAL A 303 -0.32 11.83 14.83
CA VAL A 303 0.29 11.90 13.49
C VAL A 303 1.81 11.73 13.58
N CYS A 304 2.46 12.45 14.49
CA CYS A 304 3.90 12.33 14.70
C CYS A 304 4.30 10.91 15.12
N ALA A 305 3.53 10.27 15.99
CA ALA A 305 3.79 8.90 16.41
C ALA A 305 3.62 7.90 15.23
N THR A 306 2.66 8.13 14.36
CA THR A 306 2.49 7.32 13.15
C THR A 306 3.70 7.48 12.22
N ILE A 307 4.16 8.71 11.98
CA ILE A 307 5.35 9.00 11.18
C ILE A 307 6.60 8.38 11.83
N ALA A 308 6.75 8.48 13.16
CA ALA A 308 7.86 7.88 13.90
C ALA A 308 7.90 6.35 13.77
N CYS A 309 6.75 5.67 13.76
CA CYS A 309 6.70 4.23 13.51
C CYS A 309 7.07 3.88 12.07
N VAL A 310 6.66 4.69 11.11
CA VAL A 310 7.00 4.49 9.70
C VAL A 310 8.50 4.69 9.47
N SER A 311 9.11 5.73 10.06
CA SER A 311 10.56 5.97 9.95
C SER A 311 11.42 4.96 10.72
N GLY A 312 10.80 4.16 11.61
CA GLY A 312 11.54 3.26 12.49
C GLY A 312 12.35 4.01 13.54
N LEU A 313 11.81 5.03 14.15
CA LEU A 313 12.37 6.00 15.13
C LEU A 313 13.75 5.68 15.74
N PHE A 314 14.01 4.44 16.13
CA PHE A 314 15.28 4.01 16.72
C PHE A 314 16.29 3.56 15.65
N PRO A 315 17.61 3.80 15.85
CA PRO A 315 18.64 3.51 14.85
C PRO A 315 18.63 2.07 14.32
N ASP A 316 18.46 1.10 15.21
CA ASP A 316 18.49 -0.33 14.91
C ASP A 316 17.16 -0.87 14.34
N SER A 317 16.11 -0.03 14.27
CA SER A 317 14.82 -0.42 13.74
C SER A 317 14.77 -0.21 12.22
N ASN A 318 14.26 -1.18 11.49
CA ASN A 318 14.00 -1.01 10.06
C ASN A 318 12.84 -0.02 9.87
N SER A 319 13.01 0.92 8.93
CA SER A 319 11.92 1.78 8.48
C SER A 319 10.91 0.96 7.69
N PHE A 320 9.64 1.32 7.82
CA PHE A 320 8.57 0.71 7.04
C PHE A 320 8.47 1.36 5.66
N THR A 321 8.24 0.57 4.62
CA THR A 321 8.10 1.10 3.25
C THR A 321 6.75 1.81 3.08
N LEU A 322 6.79 3.13 2.98
CA LEU A 322 5.61 3.99 2.86
C LEU A 322 5.25 4.19 1.38
N THR A 323 3.99 3.92 1.05
CA THR A 323 3.43 4.07 -0.30
C THR A 323 2.41 5.21 -0.36
N LEU A 324 1.98 5.63 -1.56
CA LEU A 324 0.93 6.66 -1.72
C LEU A 324 -0.38 6.30 -0.99
N PRO A 325 -0.93 5.08 -1.10
CA PRO A 325 -2.05 4.67 -0.25
C PRO A 325 -1.72 4.67 1.24
N GLY A 326 -0.47 4.38 1.63
CA GLY A 326 -0.03 4.49 3.01
C GLY A 326 -0.10 5.92 3.54
N ILE A 327 0.30 6.93 2.74
CA ILE A 327 0.14 8.34 3.09
C ILE A 327 -1.36 8.71 3.19
N ALA A 328 -2.18 8.24 2.24
CA ALA A 328 -3.63 8.42 2.32
C ALA A 328 -4.22 7.81 3.60
N GLY A 329 -3.69 6.67 4.07
CA GLY A 329 -4.02 6.07 5.36
C GLY A 329 -3.66 6.96 6.56
N ILE A 330 -2.52 7.66 6.54
CA ILE A 330 -2.16 8.66 7.57
C ILE A 330 -3.16 9.82 7.54
N ILE A 331 -3.53 10.32 6.36
CA ILE A 331 -4.49 11.42 6.22
C ILE A 331 -5.89 10.98 6.69
N LEU A 332 -6.29 9.76 6.36
CA LEU A 332 -7.52 9.16 6.88
C LEU A 332 -7.50 9.06 8.41
N ALA A 333 -6.36 8.65 8.99
CA ALA A 333 -6.17 8.58 10.43
C ALA A 333 -6.24 9.98 11.10
N ILE A 334 -5.98 11.10 10.39
CA ILE A 334 -6.25 12.46 10.87
C ILE A 334 -7.75 12.66 11.04
N GLY A 335 -8.56 12.31 10.05
CA GLY A 335 -10.01 12.42 10.11
C GLY A 335 -10.64 11.56 11.21
N MET A 336 -10.19 10.30 11.33
CA MET A 336 -10.66 9.35 12.34
C MET A 336 -10.07 9.61 13.74
N GLY A 337 -8.87 10.19 13.81
CA GLY A 337 -8.16 10.43 15.07
C GLY A 337 -8.86 11.40 16.01
N VAL A 338 -9.80 12.18 15.49
CA VAL A 338 -10.63 13.09 16.30
C VAL A 338 -11.92 12.46 16.81
N ASP A 339 -12.33 11.30 16.29
CA ASP A 339 -13.59 10.64 16.66
C ASP A 339 -13.69 10.38 18.18
N ALA A 340 -12.64 9.81 18.78
CA ALA A 340 -12.59 9.60 20.23
C ALA A 340 -12.79 10.91 21.03
N ASN A 341 -12.24 12.02 20.53
CA ASN A 341 -12.36 13.33 21.16
C ASN A 341 -13.76 13.94 20.94
N ILE A 342 -14.36 13.73 19.77
CA ILE A 342 -15.74 14.17 19.46
C ILE A 342 -16.72 13.43 20.38
N ILE A 343 -16.63 12.11 20.49
CA ILE A 343 -17.46 11.29 21.39
C ILE A 343 -17.34 11.78 22.83
N THR A 344 -16.12 12.00 23.30
CA THR A 344 -15.87 12.47 24.67
C THR A 344 -16.41 13.89 24.90
N ALA A 345 -16.20 14.81 23.93
CA ALA A 345 -16.66 16.19 24.04
C ALA A 345 -18.20 16.29 24.03
N GLU A 346 -18.90 15.52 23.17
CA GLU A 346 -20.37 15.47 23.20
C GLU A 346 -20.90 14.90 24.52
N ARG A 347 -20.27 13.85 25.07
CA ARG A 347 -20.66 13.31 26.38
C ARG A 347 -20.42 14.33 27.50
N ILE A 348 -19.30 15.06 27.52
CA ILE A 348 -19.06 16.14 28.48
C ILE A 348 -20.14 17.21 28.38
N LYS A 349 -20.52 17.60 27.17
CA LYS A 349 -21.56 18.59 26.90
C LYS A 349 -22.95 18.09 27.38
N GLU A 350 -23.29 16.83 27.12
CA GLU A 350 -24.53 16.19 27.63
C GLU A 350 -24.59 16.26 29.18
N GLU A 351 -23.51 15.85 29.85
CA GLU A 351 -23.46 15.83 31.32
C GLU A 351 -23.49 17.27 31.93
N LEU A 352 -22.86 18.24 31.29
CA LEU A 352 -22.93 19.65 31.71
C LEU A 352 -24.34 20.22 31.57
N ASN A 353 -25.04 19.86 30.46
CA ASN A 353 -26.41 20.31 30.21
C ASN A 353 -27.43 19.61 31.13
N SER A 354 -27.11 18.41 31.65
CA SER A 354 -27.90 17.72 32.69
C SER A 354 -27.70 18.30 34.09
N GLY A 355 -26.82 19.30 34.26
CA GLY A 355 -26.62 20.01 35.52
C GLY A 355 -25.37 19.60 36.30
N MET A 356 -24.59 18.63 35.85
CA MET A 356 -23.35 18.22 36.54
C MET A 356 -22.34 19.36 36.68
N ASP A 357 -21.52 19.27 37.72
CA ASP A 357 -20.33 20.12 37.85
C ASP A 357 -19.26 19.77 36.79
N LEU A 358 -18.36 20.70 36.51
CA LEU A 358 -17.38 20.54 35.43
C LEU A 358 -16.45 19.35 35.62
N ASP A 359 -15.93 19.16 36.83
CA ASP A 359 -14.95 18.08 37.10
C ASP A 359 -15.61 16.68 36.99
N SER A 360 -16.86 16.55 37.45
CA SER A 360 -17.67 15.34 37.34
C SER A 360 -18.09 15.06 35.89
N ALA A 361 -18.52 16.10 35.16
CA ALA A 361 -18.89 15.99 33.76
C ALA A 361 -17.70 15.54 32.88
N ILE A 362 -16.50 16.09 33.09
CA ILE A 362 -15.27 15.66 32.40
C ILE A 362 -14.98 14.18 32.74
N SER A 363 -15.09 13.82 34.02
CA SER A 363 -14.83 12.42 34.43
C SER A 363 -15.84 11.44 33.81
N ALA A 364 -17.12 11.78 33.83
CA ALA A 364 -18.19 10.98 33.27
C ALA A 364 -18.06 10.87 31.74
N GLY A 365 -17.76 11.96 31.04
CA GLY A 365 -17.58 11.99 29.60
C GLY A 365 -16.49 11.00 29.13
N PHE A 366 -15.31 10.99 29.75
CA PHE A 366 -14.28 10.01 29.46
C PHE A 366 -14.61 8.57 29.88
N SER A 367 -15.34 8.39 30.98
CA SER A 367 -15.70 7.05 31.44
C SER A 367 -16.76 6.41 30.58
N ARG A 368 -17.83 7.16 30.26
CA ARG A 368 -18.94 6.67 29.43
C ARG A 368 -18.61 6.62 27.94
N GLY A 369 -17.72 7.52 27.47
CA GLY A 369 -17.23 7.54 26.09
C GLY A 369 -16.25 6.42 25.76
N LEU A 370 -15.59 5.83 26.76
CA LEU A 370 -14.52 4.84 26.51
C LEU A 370 -15.04 3.59 25.81
N THR A 371 -16.19 3.07 26.21
CA THR A 371 -16.75 1.81 25.67
C THR A 371 -17.04 1.91 24.18
N PRO A 372 -17.83 2.89 23.68
CA PRO A 372 -18.08 3.00 22.25
C PRO A 372 -16.82 3.33 21.45
N ILE A 373 -15.85 4.06 22.02
CA ILE A 373 -14.57 4.35 21.37
C ILE A 373 -13.76 3.06 21.17
N VAL A 374 -13.66 2.23 22.20
CA VAL A 374 -12.92 0.95 22.11
C VAL A 374 -13.62 0.01 21.13
N ASP A 375 -14.94 -0.15 21.26
CA ASP A 375 -15.71 -1.06 20.42
C ASP A 375 -15.64 -0.67 18.93
N GLY A 376 -15.72 0.61 18.61
CA GLY A 376 -15.60 1.11 17.24
C GLY A 376 -14.19 0.94 16.68
N ASN A 377 -13.16 1.30 17.44
CA ASN A 377 -11.78 1.16 16.97
C ASN A 377 -11.35 -0.31 16.80
N ILE A 378 -11.90 -1.26 17.56
CA ILE A 378 -11.65 -2.70 17.35
C ILE A 378 -12.08 -3.15 15.95
N THR A 379 -13.19 -2.63 15.42
CA THR A 379 -13.63 -2.99 14.07
C THR A 379 -12.63 -2.53 13.00
N ILE A 380 -12.05 -1.35 13.18
CA ILE A 380 -11.02 -0.82 12.29
C ILE A 380 -9.71 -1.63 12.42
N LEU A 381 -9.34 -2.02 13.66
CA LEU A 381 -8.17 -2.89 13.89
C LEU A 381 -8.33 -4.26 13.23
N ILE A 382 -9.53 -4.86 13.25
CA ILE A 382 -9.82 -6.12 12.55
C ILE A 382 -9.53 -5.96 11.05
N ILE A 383 -9.99 -4.88 10.44
CA ILE A 383 -9.75 -4.61 9.01
C ILE A 383 -8.26 -4.37 8.73
N ALA A 384 -7.58 -3.58 9.57
CA ALA A 384 -6.15 -3.33 9.41
C ALA A 384 -5.33 -4.64 9.48
N VAL A 385 -5.65 -5.52 10.43
CA VAL A 385 -5.02 -6.86 10.55
C VAL A 385 -5.33 -7.72 9.32
N LEU A 386 -6.57 -7.70 8.81
CA LEU A 386 -6.94 -8.41 7.58
C LEU A 386 -6.17 -7.89 6.36
N LEU A 387 -6.08 -6.57 6.19
CA LEU A 387 -5.30 -5.96 5.10
C LEU A 387 -3.83 -6.37 5.18
N MET A 388 -3.22 -6.27 6.37
CA MET A 388 -1.83 -6.61 6.56
C MET A 388 -1.56 -8.10 6.39
N GLY A 389 -2.41 -8.96 6.90
CA GLY A 389 -2.20 -10.41 6.85
C GLY A 389 -2.55 -11.03 5.50
N SER A 390 -3.47 -10.42 4.74
CA SER A 390 -3.82 -10.90 3.40
C SER A 390 -2.82 -10.45 2.33
N PHE A 391 -2.30 -9.22 2.45
CA PHE A 391 -1.51 -8.57 1.40
C PHE A 391 -0.06 -8.26 1.81
N GLY A 392 0.35 -8.65 3.00
CA GLY A 392 1.72 -8.47 3.50
C GLY A 392 2.60 -9.69 3.30
N PRO A 393 3.87 -9.58 3.76
CA PRO A 393 4.84 -10.68 3.73
C PRO A 393 4.33 -11.90 4.50
N THR A 394 4.60 -13.10 3.99
CA THR A 394 4.13 -14.38 4.59
C THR A 394 4.76 -14.69 5.94
N ASP A 395 5.94 -14.17 6.20
CA ASP A 395 6.65 -14.29 7.48
C ASP A 395 6.09 -13.35 8.57
N SER A 396 5.28 -12.36 8.19
CA SER A 396 4.65 -11.42 9.12
C SER A 396 3.75 -12.15 10.13
N ILE A 397 3.68 -11.61 11.35
CA ILE A 397 2.82 -12.17 12.40
C ILE A 397 1.34 -12.19 11.98
N PHE A 398 0.91 -11.20 11.21
CA PHE A 398 -0.47 -11.07 10.72
C PHE A 398 -0.80 -12.12 9.66
N ALA A 399 0.12 -12.39 8.73
CA ALA A 399 -0.02 -13.45 7.75
C ALA A 399 -0.07 -14.83 8.42
N LYS A 400 0.77 -15.07 9.43
CA LYS A 400 0.75 -16.32 10.22
C LYS A 400 -0.58 -16.54 10.95
N ILE A 401 -1.17 -15.47 11.53
CA ILE A 401 -2.48 -15.55 12.19
C ILE A 401 -3.60 -15.88 11.19
N LEU A 402 -3.54 -15.30 9.99
CA LEU A 402 -4.57 -15.47 8.96
C LEU A 402 -4.28 -16.65 8.01
N LYS A 403 -3.17 -17.35 8.18
CA LYS A 403 -2.82 -18.53 7.37
C LYS A 403 -3.96 -19.53 7.20
N PRO A 404 -4.79 -19.87 8.23
CA PRO A 404 -5.90 -20.80 8.03
C PRO A 404 -6.98 -20.32 7.03
N ILE A 405 -7.12 -19.00 6.83
CA ILE A 405 -8.09 -18.43 5.89
C ILE A 405 -7.47 -18.32 4.49
N PHE A 406 -6.19 -17.98 4.40
CA PHE A 406 -5.50 -17.67 3.14
C PHE A 406 -4.48 -18.73 2.71
N PHE A 407 -4.55 -19.96 3.26
CA PHE A 407 -3.58 -21.03 2.99
C PHE A 407 -3.48 -21.43 1.51
N ALA A 408 -4.57 -21.27 0.75
CA ALA A 408 -4.64 -21.61 -0.67
C ALA A 408 -4.02 -20.53 -1.58
N PHE A 409 -3.73 -19.34 -1.04
CA PHE A 409 -3.21 -18.19 -1.78
C PHE A 409 -1.74 -17.97 -1.45
N GLY A 410 -0.95 -17.66 -2.45
CA GLY A 410 0.45 -17.30 -2.30
C GLY A 410 0.67 -15.86 -1.79
N VAL A 411 1.93 -15.43 -1.81
CA VAL A 411 2.31 -14.05 -1.49
C VAL A 411 1.62 -13.09 -2.46
N ALA A 412 0.93 -12.09 -1.92
CA ALA A 412 0.35 -11.06 -2.75
C ALA A 412 1.35 -9.90 -2.95
N THR A 413 1.47 -9.45 -4.18
CA THR A 413 2.35 -8.34 -4.57
C THR A 413 1.79 -6.96 -4.25
N ALA A 414 0.75 -6.85 -3.42
CA ALA A 414 0.08 -5.59 -3.13
C ALA A 414 0.70 -4.83 -1.95
N GLY A 415 1.99 -4.48 -2.04
CA GLY A 415 2.68 -3.67 -1.03
C GLY A 415 1.97 -2.36 -0.69
N THR A 416 1.25 -1.79 -1.64
CA THR A 416 0.42 -0.59 -1.46
C THR A 416 -0.72 -0.80 -0.46
N ILE A 417 -1.44 -1.94 -0.54
CA ILE A 417 -2.52 -2.29 0.38
C ILE A 417 -1.97 -2.61 1.77
N TYR A 418 -0.83 -3.30 1.83
CA TYR A 418 -0.14 -3.60 3.08
C TYR A 418 0.30 -2.33 3.81
N SER A 419 0.91 -1.39 3.09
CA SER A 419 1.33 -0.09 3.63
C SER A 419 0.14 0.72 4.17
N PHE A 420 -0.97 0.73 3.45
CA PHE A 420 -2.21 1.35 3.93
C PHE A 420 -2.73 0.68 5.22
N GLY A 421 -2.77 -0.65 5.27
CA GLY A 421 -3.18 -1.40 6.47
C GLY A 421 -2.30 -1.09 7.69
N TYR A 422 -0.98 -0.97 7.49
CA TYR A 422 -0.03 -0.63 8.54
C TYR A 422 -0.27 0.78 9.11
N THR A 423 -0.37 1.78 8.25
CA THR A 423 -0.60 3.17 8.69
C THR A 423 -1.95 3.33 9.39
N LEU A 424 -2.97 2.60 8.95
CA LEU A 424 -4.28 2.53 9.59
C LEU A 424 -4.17 1.90 10.99
N LEU A 425 -3.50 0.74 11.12
CA LEU A 425 -3.30 0.05 12.39
C LEU A 425 -2.58 0.94 13.40
N VAL A 426 -1.44 1.50 12.99
CA VAL A 426 -0.62 2.38 13.85
C VAL A 426 -1.41 3.64 14.23
N GLY A 427 -2.12 4.25 13.28
CA GLY A 427 -2.96 5.42 13.52
C GLY A 427 -4.03 5.17 14.57
N VAL A 428 -4.71 4.02 14.53
CA VAL A 428 -5.74 3.64 15.51
C VAL A 428 -5.12 3.33 16.87
N VAL A 429 -3.98 2.64 16.94
CA VAL A 429 -3.28 2.37 18.20
C VAL A 429 -2.89 3.68 18.89
N PHE A 430 -2.31 4.64 18.15
CA PHE A 430 -1.95 5.92 18.74
C PHE A 430 -3.14 6.84 19.01
N ASN A 431 -4.30 6.62 18.39
CA ASN A 431 -5.54 7.27 18.80
C ASN A 431 -5.92 6.91 20.24
N PHE A 432 -5.71 5.66 20.68
CA PHE A 432 -5.90 5.30 22.11
C PHE A 432 -4.95 6.05 23.01
N VAL A 433 -3.69 6.20 22.62
CA VAL A 433 -2.67 6.88 23.46
C VAL A 433 -2.91 8.38 23.52
N PHE A 434 -3.01 9.02 22.37
CA PHE A 434 -3.11 10.48 22.29
C PHE A 434 -4.55 10.97 22.38
N GLY A 435 -5.49 10.37 21.63
CA GLY A 435 -6.89 10.77 21.60
C GLY A 435 -7.63 10.52 22.91
N ILE A 436 -7.27 9.47 23.66
CA ILE A 436 -7.95 9.16 24.92
C ILE A 436 -7.06 9.54 26.12
N VAL A 437 -5.85 8.95 26.25
CA VAL A 437 -5.05 9.11 27.47
C VAL A 437 -4.47 10.50 27.58
N ALA A 438 -3.76 10.99 26.56
CA ALA A 438 -3.15 12.31 26.58
C ALA A 438 -4.21 13.43 26.64
N ALA A 439 -5.26 13.33 25.82
CA ALA A 439 -6.38 14.28 25.82
C ALA A 439 -7.07 14.36 27.20
N ARG A 440 -7.33 13.20 27.83
CA ARG A 440 -7.89 13.15 29.19
C ARG A 440 -6.98 13.82 30.23
N LEU A 441 -5.66 13.59 30.15
CA LEU A 441 -4.69 14.20 31.04
C LEU A 441 -4.66 15.71 30.88
N MET A 442 -4.60 16.18 29.64
CA MET A 442 -4.55 17.60 29.31
C MET A 442 -5.85 18.32 29.71
N LEU A 443 -7.01 17.78 29.34
CA LEU A 443 -8.30 18.43 29.62
C LEU A 443 -8.58 18.53 31.12
N ARG A 444 -8.29 17.47 31.90
CA ARG A 444 -8.40 17.48 33.36
C ARG A 444 -7.43 18.45 34.05
N SER A 445 -6.27 18.71 33.45
CA SER A 445 -5.29 19.65 33.99
C SER A 445 -5.71 21.10 33.70
N VAL A 446 -6.14 21.36 32.43
CA VAL A 446 -6.56 22.72 31.99
C VAL A 446 -7.82 23.17 32.71
N SER A 447 -8.77 22.28 33.01
CA SER A 447 -10.01 22.61 33.72
C SER A 447 -9.78 23.17 35.15
N LYS A 448 -8.57 23.02 35.74
CA LYS A 448 -8.22 23.56 37.04
C LYS A 448 -7.76 25.01 37.07
N PHE A 449 -7.51 25.59 35.87
CA PHE A 449 -7.20 27.01 35.79
C PHE A 449 -8.50 27.83 35.88
N ASN A 450 -8.56 28.81 36.77
CA ASN A 450 -9.77 29.61 36.96
C ASN A 450 -10.34 30.23 35.69
N ARG A 451 -9.46 30.63 34.75
CA ARG A 451 -9.83 31.17 33.45
C ARG A 451 -10.65 30.18 32.60
N PHE A 452 -10.36 28.89 32.69
CA PHE A 452 -10.96 27.81 31.89
C PHE A 452 -12.04 27.02 32.66
N ARG A 453 -12.46 27.44 33.84
CA ARG A 453 -13.56 26.80 34.60
C ARG A 453 -14.94 27.17 34.10
N ASN A 454 -15.07 28.15 33.23
CA ASN A 454 -16.36 28.51 32.67
C ASN A 454 -16.88 27.38 31.76
N LYS A 455 -18.05 26.83 32.13
CA LYS A 455 -18.73 25.73 31.39
C LYS A 455 -18.95 26.05 29.90
N LYS A 456 -19.03 27.33 29.53
CA LYS A 456 -19.18 27.76 28.13
C LYS A 456 -18.03 27.30 27.23
N PHE A 457 -16.80 27.17 27.76
CA PHE A 457 -15.66 26.68 27.00
C PHE A 457 -15.77 25.19 26.64
N TYR A 458 -16.69 24.45 27.27
CA TYR A 458 -16.95 23.01 27.07
C TYR A 458 -18.28 22.76 26.34
N GLY A 459 -18.84 23.78 25.66
CA GLY A 459 -20.07 23.62 24.90
C GLY A 459 -21.38 23.73 25.68
N TYR A 460 -21.34 24.09 26.98
CA TYR A 460 -22.53 24.33 27.77
C TYR A 460 -23.38 25.46 27.24
N SER A 461 -24.70 25.25 27.14
CA SER A 461 -25.69 26.28 26.82
C SER A 461 -26.77 26.34 27.90
N LYS A 462 -27.18 27.58 28.30
CA LYS A 462 -28.31 27.75 29.23
C LYS A 462 -29.64 27.26 28.65
N ASN A 463 -29.78 27.38 27.31
CA ASN A 463 -30.95 26.93 26.56
C ASN A 463 -30.42 25.97 25.47
N PRO A 464 -30.19 24.68 25.81
CA PRO A 464 -29.75 23.72 24.81
C PRO A 464 -30.84 23.59 23.73
N LYS A 465 -30.44 23.65 22.47
CA LYS A 465 -31.39 23.35 21.37
C LYS A 465 -31.92 21.93 21.61
N PRO A 466 -33.23 21.73 21.49
CA PRO A 466 -33.82 20.40 21.60
C PRO A 466 -33.14 19.49 20.57
N LEU A 467 -32.91 18.21 20.95
CA LEU A 467 -32.43 17.20 20.02
C LEU A 467 -33.41 17.12 18.84
N PRO A 468 -32.91 16.93 17.62
CA PRO A 468 -33.79 16.66 16.48
C PRO A 468 -34.70 15.50 16.82
N HIS A 469 -36.01 15.69 16.69
CA HIS A 469 -36.98 14.61 16.90
C HIS A 469 -37.44 14.10 15.52
N ILE A 470 -36.59 13.29 14.89
CA ILE A 470 -36.88 12.68 13.59
C ILE A 470 -37.41 11.27 13.85
N ASP A 471 -38.55 10.97 13.27
CA ASP A 471 -39.11 9.61 13.33
C ASP A 471 -38.51 8.74 12.21
N PHE A 472 -37.35 8.13 12.51
CA PHE A 472 -36.65 7.25 11.57
C PHE A 472 -37.40 5.93 11.39
N ILE A 473 -38.00 5.41 12.46
CA ILE A 473 -38.66 4.12 12.44
C ILE A 473 -40.01 4.18 11.74
N GLY A 474 -40.83 5.23 12.01
CA GLY A 474 -42.10 5.45 11.31
C GLY A 474 -41.92 5.69 9.81
N ASN A 475 -40.83 6.32 9.41
CA ASN A 475 -40.50 6.58 8.00
C ASN A 475 -39.65 5.48 7.33
N LYS A 476 -39.44 4.30 7.97
CA LYS A 476 -38.58 3.22 7.48
C LYS A 476 -38.85 2.83 6.02
N ASN A 477 -40.12 2.79 5.60
CA ASN A 477 -40.48 2.43 4.23
C ASN A 477 -39.92 3.41 3.19
N LYS A 478 -39.87 4.72 3.49
CA LYS A 478 -39.32 5.73 2.59
C LYS A 478 -37.83 5.48 2.37
N TYR A 479 -37.08 5.23 3.44
CA TYR A 479 -35.65 4.95 3.39
C TYR A 479 -35.35 3.63 2.67
N PHE A 480 -36.13 2.58 2.94
CA PHE A 480 -35.96 1.30 2.24
C PHE A 480 -36.29 1.43 0.75
N THR A 481 -37.34 2.17 0.38
CA THR A 481 -37.66 2.43 -1.03
C THR A 481 -36.55 3.23 -1.70
N PHE A 482 -36.03 4.28 -1.05
CA PHE A 482 -34.91 5.05 -1.59
C PHE A 482 -33.67 4.18 -1.82
N SER A 483 -33.28 3.37 -0.82
CA SER A 483 -32.15 2.44 -0.94
C SER A 483 -32.38 1.40 -2.03
N ALA A 484 -33.57 0.82 -2.14
CA ALA A 484 -33.90 -0.15 -3.17
C ALA A 484 -33.82 0.47 -4.57
N VAL A 485 -34.36 1.69 -4.76
CA VAL A 485 -34.27 2.41 -6.03
C VAL A 485 -32.81 2.73 -6.38
N LEU A 486 -32.01 3.18 -5.40
CA LEU A 486 -30.59 3.46 -5.60
C LEU A 486 -29.82 2.17 -6.00
N MET A 487 -30.08 1.04 -5.34
CA MET A 487 -29.45 -0.25 -5.66
C MET A 487 -29.80 -0.72 -7.07
N VAL A 488 -31.10 -0.60 -7.45
CA VAL A 488 -31.55 -0.94 -8.81
C VAL A 488 -30.93 0.00 -9.86
N ALA A 489 -30.84 1.29 -9.55
CA ALA A 489 -30.21 2.26 -10.46
C ALA A 489 -28.72 1.96 -10.66
N ILE A 490 -27.99 1.61 -9.61
CA ILE A 490 -26.57 1.20 -9.70
C ILE A 490 -26.45 -0.08 -10.52
N ALA A 491 -27.31 -1.08 -10.29
CA ALA A 491 -27.32 -2.32 -11.05
C ALA A 491 -27.63 -2.04 -12.52
N ALA A 492 -28.62 -1.22 -12.84
CA ALA A 492 -28.92 -0.83 -14.22
C ALA A 492 -27.74 -0.08 -14.86
N ALA A 493 -27.12 0.86 -14.14
CA ALA A 493 -25.96 1.58 -14.63
C ALA A 493 -24.78 0.65 -14.94
N SER A 494 -24.56 -0.40 -14.12
CA SER A 494 -23.49 -1.37 -14.37
C SER A 494 -23.68 -2.23 -15.62
N PHE A 495 -24.91 -2.41 -16.08
CA PHE A 495 -25.18 -3.07 -17.36
C PHE A 495 -25.01 -2.14 -18.56
N VAL A 496 -25.23 -0.83 -18.38
CA VAL A 496 -25.12 0.16 -19.46
C VAL A 496 -23.68 0.66 -19.61
N ILE A 497 -23.02 0.88 -18.49
CA ILE A 497 -21.64 1.38 -18.44
C ILE A 497 -20.72 0.18 -18.27
N ASN A 498 -19.96 -0.14 -19.32
CA ASN A 498 -18.95 -1.21 -19.25
C ASN A 498 -17.91 -0.88 -18.17
N THR A 499 -17.94 -1.62 -17.08
CA THR A 499 -16.95 -1.49 -15.99
C THR A 499 -15.65 -2.14 -16.43
N LYS A 500 -14.55 -1.38 -16.44
CA LYS A 500 -13.22 -1.91 -16.76
C LYS A 500 -12.61 -2.55 -15.52
N LEU A 501 -12.16 -3.79 -15.65
CA LEU A 501 -11.29 -4.43 -14.65
C LEU A 501 -9.84 -4.06 -14.95
N ASP A 502 -9.08 -3.84 -13.91
CA ASP A 502 -7.64 -3.58 -13.99
C ASP A 502 -6.89 -4.84 -14.45
N ILE A 503 -5.77 -4.63 -15.15
CA ILE A 503 -4.88 -5.72 -15.56
C ILE A 503 -4.40 -6.56 -14.38
N ARG A 504 -4.36 -6.01 -13.17
CA ARG A 504 -4.05 -6.76 -11.93
C ARG A 504 -5.08 -7.83 -11.57
N PHE A 505 -6.26 -7.80 -12.21
CA PHE A 505 -7.31 -8.82 -12.03
C PHE A 505 -7.51 -9.69 -13.26
N THR A 506 -7.26 -9.15 -14.45
CA THR A 506 -7.49 -9.84 -15.73
C THR A 506 -6.21 -10.36 -16.38
N GLY A 507 -5.07 -9.90 -15.91
CA GLY A 507 -3.82 -9.98 -16.67
C GLY A 507 -3.77 -8.95 -17.80
N GLY A 508 -2.63 -8.83 -18.45
CA GLY A 508 -2.39 -7.93 -19.56
C GLY A 508 -1.35 -6.86 -19.27
N ALA A 509 -1.29 -5.84 -20.12
CA ALA A 509 -0.34 -4.74 -20.00
C ALA A 509 -1.01 -3.37 -19.88
N LEU A 510 -0.37 -2.46 -19.14
CA LEU A 510 -0.72 -1.06 -19.03
C LEU A 510 0.56 -0.23 -19.12
N LEU A 511 0.64 0.63 -20.14
CA LEU A 511 1.78 1.48 -20.42
C LEU A 511 1.35 2.94 -20.29
N THR A 512 2.11 3.76 -19.56
CA THR A 512 1.84 5.20 -19.43
C THR A 512 3.03 5.98 -19.98
N TYR A 513 2.74 6.90 -20.87
CA TYR A 513 3.72 7.78 -21.51
C TYR A 513 3.42 9.24 -21.20
N GLY A 514 4.45 10.03 -20.96
CA GLY A 514 4.38 11.50 -20.95
C GLY A 514 4.66 12.03 -22.37
N TYR A 515 4.01 13.11 -22.78
CA TYR A 515 4.24 13.74 -24.07
C TYR A 515 4.09 15.25 -24.02
N GLU A 516 4.60 15.94 -25.03
CA GLU A 516 4.45 17.38 -25.21
C GLU A 516 3.62 17.67 -26.47
N GLY A 517 2.88 18.79 -26.45
CA GLY A 517 2.06 19.21 -27.59
C GLY A 517 0.72 18.47 -27.70
N GLU A 518 0.14 18.39 -28.88
CA GLU A 518 -1.14 17.73 -29.15
C GLU A 518 -0.92 16.38 -29.83
N ILE A 519 -1.58 15.35 -29.35
CA ILE A 519 -1.61 14.01 -29.93
C ILE A 519 -3.08 13.59 -30.06
N SER A 520 -3.45 13.00 -31.21
CA SER A 520 -4.78 12.42 -31.43
C SER A 520 -4.84 11.02 -30.81
N ASP A 521 -5.74 10.82 -29.83
CA ASP A 521 -5.95 9.54 -29.14
C ASP A 521 -6.22 8.40 -30.15
N THR A 522 -7.03 8.69 -31.16
CA THR A 522 -7.44 7.69 -32.18
C THR A 522 -6.31 7.30 -33.13
N ASP A 523 -5.42 8.25 -33.44
CA ASP A 523 -4.30 7.98 -34.35
C ASP A 523 -3.22 7.17 -33.66
N ILE A 524 -2.85 7.57 -32.44
CA ILE A 524 -1.85 6.84 -31.64
C ILE A 524 -2.35 5.44 -31.22
N GLU A 525 -3.66 5.29 -30.89
CA GLU A 525 -4.29 3.99 -30.61
C GLU A 525 -4.18 3.05 -31.80
N LYS A 526 -4.47 3.58 -33.01
CA LYS A 526 -4.36 2.80 -34.22
C LYS A 526 -2.93 2.35 -34.51
N ASP A 527 -1.96 3.27 -34.38
CA ASP A 527 -0.56 2.96 -34.65
C ASP A 527 -0.01 1.91 -33.67
N ILE A 528 -0.37 2.01 -32.38
CA ILE A 528 0.02 1.03 -31.36
C ILE A 528 -0.61 -0.34 -31.70
N ASN A 529 -1.89 -0.38 -32.06
CA ASN A 529 -2.57 -1.62 -32.43
C ASN A 529 -1.96 -2.27 -33.69
N ASP A 530 -1.57 -1.45 -34.66
CA ASP A 530 -0.95 -1.93 -35.92
C ASP A 530 0.44 -2.54 -35.65
N ILE A 531 1.22 -2.00 -34.68
CA ILE A 531 2.55 -2.51 -34.34
C ILE A 531 2.48 -3.74 -33.46
N LEU A 532 1.66 -3.69 -32.39
CA LEU A 532 1.61 -4.78 -31.41
C LEU A 532 0.75 -5.96 -31.90
N GLY A 533 -0.14 -5.74 -32.87
CA GLY A 533 -1.13 -6.75 -33.27
C GLY A 533 -2.13 -7.08 -32.13
N LYS A 534 -2.23 -6.23 -31.11
CA LYS A 534 -3.04 -6.39 -29.90
C LYS A 534 -4.11 -5.31 -29.84
N ASN A 535 -5.24 -5.59 -29.17
CA ASN A 535 -6.30 -4.60 -28.96
C ASN A 535 -5.96 -3.73 -27.76
N ALA A 536 -5.30 -2.62 -28.00
CA ALA A 536 -5.02 -1.60 -26.99
C ALA A 536 -6.11 -0.52 -27.00
N THR A 537 -6.34 0.11 -25.86
CA THR A 537 -7.17 1.30 -25.72
C THR A 537 -6.30 2.43 -25.16
N VAL A 538 -6.31 3.58 -25.83
CA VAL A 538 -5.55 4.77 -25.38
C VAL A 538 -6.48 5.74 -24.66
N THR A 539 -6.01 6.31 -23.57
CA THR A 539 -6.69 7.38 -22.82
C THR A 539 -5.69 8.45 -22.45
N THR A 540 -5.98 9.71 -22.78
CA THR A 540 -5.15 10.86 -22.42
C THR A 540 -5.53 11.46 -21.08
N GLY A 541 -4.57 12.11 -20.42
CA GLY A 541 -4.74 12.82 -19.17
C GLY A 541 -3.83 14.06 -19.13
N GLU A 542 -4.23 15.07 -18.35
CA GLU A 542 -3.47 16.29 -18.14
C GLU A 542 -3.32 16.59 -16.64
N ASN A 543 -2.11 16.91 -16.22
CA ASN A 543 -1.85 17.44 -14.89
C ASN A 543 -2.05 18.94 -14.87
N SER A 544 -3.16 19.38 -14.30
CA SER A 544 -3.55 20.80 -14.29
C SER A 544 -2.63 21.74 -13.51
N VAL A 545 -1.69 21.20 -12.70
CA VAL A 545 -0.73 21.99 -11.92
C VAL A 545 0.58 22.15 -12.65
N THR A 546 1.09 21.07 -13.27
CA THR A 546 2.37 21.05 -13.97
C THR A 546 2.22 21.28 -15.47
N GLY A 547 1.03 21.13 -16.02
CA GLY A 547 0.77 21.20 -17.47
C GLY A 547 1.26 19.98 -18.23
N ASN A 548 1.77 18.94 -17.54
CA ASN A 548 2.25 17.72 -18.19
C ASN A 548 1.09 16.90 -18.72
N THR A 549 1.18 16.48 -19.96
CA THR A 549 0.22 15.60 -20.61
C THR A 549 0.71 14.17 -20.61
N THR A 550 -0.21 13.23 -20.45
CA THR A 550 0.08 11.80 -20.46
C THR A 550 -0.94 11.05 -21.29
N PHE A 551 -0.53 9.94 -21.91
CA PHE A 551 -1.48 8.95 -22.42
C PHE A 551 -1.18 7.58 -21.83
N THR A 552 -2.24 6.82 -21.60
CA THR A 552 -2.17 5.46 -21.05
C THR A 552 -2.74 4.48 -22.04
N VAL A 553 -1.94 3.48 -22.39
CA VAL A 553 -2.28 2.35 -23.24
C VAL A 553 -2.68 1.18 -22.35
N SER A 554 -3.88 0.67 -22.49
CA SER A 554 -4.42 -0.44 -21.69
C SER A 554 -4.80 -1.61 -22.56
N MET A 555 -4.28 -2.79 -22.24
CA MET A 555 -4.47 -4.06 -22.94
C MET A 555 -4.93 -5.16 -21.96
N PRO A 556 -6.12 -5.07 -21.37
CA PRO A 556 -6.60 -6.04 -20.38
C PRO A 556 -6.93 -7.39 -21.05
N GLY A 557 -6.55 -8.49 -20.37
CA GLY A 557 -6.82 -9.85 -20.85
C GLY A 557 -6.04 -10.28 -22.11
N GLN A 558 -5.00 -9.52 -22.46
CA GLN A 558 -4.05 -9.84 -23.54
C GLN A 558 -2.79 -10.48 -22.94
N ASP A 559 -1.93 -11.02 -23.80
CA ASP A 559 -0.60 -11.45 -23.38
C ASP A 559 0.26 -10.26 -22.98
N ASN A 560 1.26 -10.50 -22.13
CA ASN A 560 2.22 -9.49 -21.72
C ASN A 560 2.90 -8.84 -22.93
N VAL A 561 3.32 -7.60 -22.78
CA VAL A 561 4.13 -6.91 -23.80
C VAL A 561 5.60 -7.27 -23.56
N SER A 562 6.26 -7.80 -24.60
CA SER A 562 7.67 -8.18 -24.52
C SER A 562 8.60 -6.96 -24.65
N SER A 563 9.87 -7.13 -24.24
CA SER A 563 10.88 -6.08 -24.41
C SER A 563 11.08 -5.68 -25.86
N GLU A 564 11.01 -6.63 -26.82
CA GLU A 564 11.09 -6.34 -28.24
C GLU A 564 9.90 -5.49 -28.72
N GLU A 565 8.69 -5.78 -28.24
CA GLU A 565 7.48 -4.99 -28.54
C GLU A 565 7.57 -3.57 -27.98
N LEU A 566 8.15 -3.39 -26.78
CA LEU A 566 8.39 -2.07 -26.19
C LEU A 566 9.45 -1.28 -26.97
N GLU A 567 10.50 -1.93 -27.43
CA GLU A 567 11.51 -1.30 -28.30
C GLU A 567 10.93 -0.86 -29.65
N HIS A 568 10.06 -1.69 -30.24
CA HIS A 568 9.33 -1.33 -31.47
C HIS A 568 8.42 -0.12 -31.26
N LEU A 569 7.73 -0.05 -30.11
CA LEU A 569 6.91 1.12 -29.75
C LEU A 569 7.78 2.38 -29.58
N SER A 570 8.90 2.28 -28.88
CA SER A 570 9.82 3.39 -28.69
C SER A 570 10.35 3.91 -30.04
N THR A 571 10.77 3.01 -30.92
CA THR A 571 11.24 3.35 -32.28
C THR A 571 10.15 4.06 -33.08
N MET A 572 8.92 3.58 -33.02
CA MET A 572 7.78 4.22 -33.70
C MET A 572 7.50 5.62 -33.15
N PHE A 573 7.56 5.81 -31.82
CA PHE A 573 7.37 7.11 -31.20
C PHE A 573 8.45 8.09 -31.63
N ASP A 574 9.71 7.67 -31.68
CA ASP A 574 10.85 8.50 -32.10
C ASP A 574 10.77 8.85 -33.59
N GLU A 575 10.27 7.96 -34.44
CA GLU A 575 10.15 8.20 -35.89
C GLU A 575 8.92 9.04 -36.24
N LYS A 576 7.74 8.67 -35.72
CA LYS A 576 6.46 9.25 -36.14
C LYS A 576 6.03 10.45 -35.29
N TYR A 577 6.42 10.47 -34.01
CA TYR A 577 6.02 11.45 -33.01
C TYR A 577 7.22 12.21 -32.43
N ALA A 578 8.33 12.34 -33.17
CA ALA A 578 9.56 12.99 -32.74
C ALA A 578 9.37 14.41 -32.16
N GLY A 579 8.33 15.13 -32.61
CA GLY A 579 7.99 16.47 -32.11
C GLY A 579 7.28 16.51 -30.76
N ASN A 580 6.85 15.35 -30.24
CA ASN A 580 6.04 15.24 -29.02
C ASN A 580 6.83 14.78 -27.80
N ASN A 581 8.14 14.53 -27.92
CA ASN A 581 9.04 14.13 -26.81
C ASN A 581 8.39 13.06 -25.91
N ILE A 582 7.97 11.92 -26.50
CA ILE A 582 7.28 10.86 -25.78
C ILE A 582 8.25 10.13 -24.88
N GLN A 583 7.93 10.05 -23.57
CA GLN A 583 8.73 9.38 -22.57
C GLN A 583 7.91 8.35 -21.82
N GLN A 584 8.46 7.16 -21.63
CA GLN A 584 7.84 6.11 -20.84
C GLN A 584 7.88 6.46 -19.36
N LEU A 585 6.71 6.49 -18.70
CA LEU A 585 6.57 6.83 -17.28
C LEU A 585 6.25 5.61 -16.43
N GLU A 586 5.48 4.66 -16.97
CA GLU A 586 5.02 3.49 -16.23
C GLU A 586 4.78 2.33 -17.18
N VAL A 587 5.24 1.15 -16.80
CA VAL A 587 4.92 -0.13 -17.46
C VAL A 587 4.45 -1.10 -16.41
N ASN A 588 3.31 -1.71 -16.62
CA ASN A 588 2.76 -2.79 -15.81
C ASN A 588 2.42 -3.96 -16.72
N ASN A 589 3.08 -5.07 -16.53
CA ASN A 589 2.80 -6.36 -17.16
C ASN A 589 2.35 -7.35 -16.08
N VAL A 590 1.19 -7.95 -16.24
CA VAL A 590 0.62 -8.88 -15.26
C VAL A 590 0.11 -10.14 -15.95
N ASN A 591 0.61 -11.29 -15.50
CA ASN A 591 0.12 -12.58 -15.98
C ASN A 591 -1.34 -12.81 -15.58
N ALA A 592 -2.16 -13.35 -16.47
CA ALA A 592 -3.60 -13.58 -16.27
C ALA A 592 -3.89 -14.53 -15.10
N ALA A 593 -3.06 -15.54 -14.87
CA ALA A 593 -3.22 -16.48 -13.76
C ALA A 593 -3.01 -15.76 -12.42
N MET A 594 -2.00 -14.89 -12.31
CA MET A 594 -1.73 -14.10 -11.10
C MET A 594 -2.85 -13.09 -10.84
N GLY A 595 -3.39 -12.47 -11.88
CA GLY A 595 -4.49 -11.51 -11.75
C GLY A 595 -5.75 -12.18 -11.17
N SER A 596 -6.15 -13.33 -11.69
CA SER A 596 -7.30 -14.09 -11.19
C SER A 596 -7.14 -14.56 -9.75
N GLU A 597 -5.94 -14.99 -9.36
CA GLU A 597 -5.60 -15.37 -7.98
C GLU A 597 -5.72 -14.18 -7.03
N PHE A 598 -5.18 -13.03 -7.42
CA PHE A 598 -5.26 -11.80 -6.64
C PHE A 598 -6.72 -11.37 -6.43
N PHE A 599 -7.55 -11.40 -7.47
CA PHE A 599 -8.97 -11.09 -7.38
C PHE A 599 -9.70 -12.04 -6.42
N ALA A 600 -9.48 -13.35 -6.53
CA ALA A 600 -10.08 -14.35 -5.64
C ALA A 600 -9.68 -14.10 -4.18
N LYS A 601 -8.40 -13.79 -3.92
CA LYS A 601 -7.89 -13.46 -2.59
C LYS A 601 -8.58 -12.21 -2.01
N CYS A 602 -8.80 -11.20 -2.84
CA CYS A 602 -9.55 -9.99 -2.46
C CYS A 602 -10.99 -10.30 -2.03
N MET A 603 -11.68 -11.16 -2.79
CA MET A 603 -13.05 -11.58 -2.47
C MET A 603 -13.12 -12.38 -1.17
N VAL A 604 -12.17 -13.29 -0.94
CA VAL A 604 -12.07 -14.04 0.33
C VAL A 604 -11.80 -13.08 1.49
N ALA A 605 -10.94 -12.08 1.34
CA ALA A 605 -10.68 -11.08 2.37
C ALA A 605 -11.94 -10.30 2.74
N LEU A 606 -12.75 -9.90 1.75
CA LEU A 606 -14.01 -9.18 1.96
C LEU A 606 -15.04 -10.02 2.74
N VAL A 607 -15.21 -11.29 2.36
CA VAL A 607 -16.11 -12.22 3.04
C VAL A 607 -15.62 -12.51 4.46
N ALA A 608 -14.33 -12.74 4.64
CA ALA A 608 -13.71 -12.96 5.95
C ALA A 608 -13.93 -11.76 6.87
N ALA A 609 -13.74 -10.52 6.36
CA ALA A 609 -14.02 -9.30 7.09
C ALA A 609 -15.48 -9.26 7.58
N ALA A 610 -16.43 -9.48 6.69
CA ALA A 610 -17.86 -9.46 7.03
C ALA A 610 -18.21 -10.52 8.10
N VAL A 611 -17.67 -11.74 7.98
CA VAL A 611 -17.91 -12.83 8.94
C VAL A 611 -17.29 -12.51 10.31
N ILE A 612 -16.05 -12.05 10.36
CA ILE A 612 -15.37 -11.71 11.63
C ILE A 612 -16.11 -10.55 12.33
N ILE A 613 -16.53 -9.54 11.58
CA ILE A 613 -17.33 -8.42 12.12
C ILE A 613 -18.68 -8.91 12.65
N LEU A 614 -19.37 -9.78 11.91
CA LEU A 614 -20.64 -10.39 12.38
C LEU A 614 -20.46 -11.11 13.70
N ILE A 615 -19.42 -11.96 13.81
CA ILE A 615 -19.10 -12.70 15.04
C ILE A 615 -18.80 -11.72 16.18
N TYR A 616 -18.01 -10.68 15.92
CA TYR A 616 -17.69 -9.66 16.91
C TYR A 616 -18.95 -8.97 17.45
N ILE A 617 -19.85 -8.50 16.57
CA ILE A 617 -21.11 -7.85 16.98
C ILE A 617 -22.01 -8.83 17.73
N ALA A 618 -22.15 -10.06 17.25
CA ALA A 618 -22.99 -11.08 17.87
C ALA A 618 -22.57 -11.36 19.33
N ILE A 619 -21.27 -11.44 19.58
CA ILE A 619 -20.71 -11.64 20.93
C ILE A 619 -20.84 -10.37 21.77
N ARG A 620 -20.48 -9.21 21.21
CA ARG A 620 -20.39 -7.94 21.93
C ARG A 620 -21.76 -7.42 22.39
N PHE A 621 -22.77 -7.62 21.57
CA PHE A 621 -24.13 -7.13 21.82
C PHE A 621 -25.17 -8.23 22.15
N LYS A 622 -24.71 -9.40 22.63
CA LYS A 622 -25.57 -10.53 22.97
C LYS A 622 -26.76 -10.16 23.87
N ASN A 623 -26.57 -9.20 24.79
CA ASN A 623 -27.61 -8.79 25.76
C ASN A 623 -28.78 -7.99 25.15
N ILE A 624 -28.63 -7.48 23.94
CA ILE A 624 -29.67 -6.72 23.22
C ILE A 624 -30.18 -7.44 21.97
N GLY A 625 -29.75 -8.70 21.72
CA GLY A 625 -30.06 -9.45 20.52
C GLY A 625 -28.92 -9.42 19.50
N GLY A 626 -27.69 -9.79 19.93
CA GLY A 626 -26.45 -9.61 19.18
C GLY A 626 -26.45 -10.19 17.76
N LEU A 627 -26.98 -11.43 17.55
CA LEU A 627 -26.97 -12.03 16.21
C LEU A 627 -27.91 -11.32 15.22
N PRO A 628 -29.20 -11.03 15.55
CA PRO A 628 -30.06 -10.20 14.71
C PRO A 628 -29.49 -8.80 14.46
N ALA A 629 -28.98 -8.15 15.51
CA ALA A 629 -28.33 -6.84 15.35
C ALA A 629 -27.16 -6.88 14.37
N GLY A 630 -26.27 -7.89 14.51
CA GLY A 630 -25.15 -8.10 13.60
C GLY A 630 -25.59 -8.39 12.17
N ALA A 631 -26.62 -9.23 11.98
CA ALA A 631 -27.14 -9.53 10.65
C ALA A 631 -27.71 -8.28 9.96
N MET A 632 -28.44 -7.41 10.68
CA MET A 632 -28.94 -6.15 10.11
C MET A 632 -27.83 -5.15 9.82
N ALA A 633 -26.79 -5.13 10.65
CA ALA A 633 -25.58 -4.35 10.36
C ALA A 633 -24.87 -4.81 9.07
N ILE A 634 -24.76 -6.12 8.84
CA ILE A 634 -24.17 -6.64 7.59
C ILE A 634 -25.04 -6.26 6.37
N VAL A 635 -26.36 -6.27 6.47
CA VAL A 635 -27.23 -5.79 5.37
C VAL A 635 -26.94 -4.32 5.06
N ALA A 636 -26.80 -3.47 6.08
CA ALA A 636 -26.41 -2.07 5.88
C ALA A 636 -25.03 -1.93 5.26
N LEU A 637 -24.06 -2.75 5.68
CA LEU A 637 -22.72 -2.78 5.07
C LEU A 637 -22.76 -3.20 3.59
N MET A 638 -23.57 -4.21 3.25
CA MET A 638 -23.72 -4.63 1.84
C MET A 638 -24.30 -3.50 0.98
N HIS A 639 -25.25 -2.72 1.52
CA HIS A 639 -25.73 -1.51 0.86
C HIS A 639 -24.57 -0.53 0.58
N ASP A 640 -23.71 -0.26 1.57
CA ASP A 640 -22.59 0.68 1.43
C ASP A 640 -21.57 0.19 0.39
N LEU A 641 -21.28 -1.12 0.36
CA LEU A 641 -20.40 -1.70 -0.64
C LEU A 641 -20.96 -1.55 -2.07
N VAL A 642 -22.29 -1.73 -2.25
CA VAL A 642 -22.93 -1.51 -3.55
C VAL A 642 -22.87 -0.03 -3.94
N VAL A 643 -23.00 0.90 -3.00
CA VAL A 643 -22.83 2.34 -3.27
C VAL A 643 -21.40 2.64 -3.73
N ILE A 644 -20.37 2.08 -3.07
CA ILE A 644 -18.96 2.24 -3.51
C ILE A 644 -18.78 1.68 -4.92
N PHE A 645 -19.29 0.48 -5.19
CA PHE A 645 -19.26 -0.09 -6.54
C PHE A 645 -19.95 0.84 -7.55
N GLY A 646 -21.09 1.41 -7.18
CA GLY A 646 -21.80 2.41 -8.00
C GLY A 646 -20.95 3.64 -8.32
N VAL A 647 -20.12 4.11 -7.39
CA VAL A 647 -19.20 5.22 -7.64
C VAL A 647 -18.18 4.83 -8.71
N PHE A 648 -17.61 3.63 -8.64
CA PHE A 648 -16.66 3.15 -9.67
C PHE A 648 -17.32 3.06 -11.03
N VAL A 649 -18.55 2.53 -11.10
CA VAL A 649 -19.30 2.44 -12.36
C VAL A 649 -19.60 3.80 -12.95
N ILE A 650 -20.19 4.72 -12.16
CA ILE A 650 -20.65 6.03 -12.63
C ILE A 650 -19.47 6.94 -13.02
N CYS A 651 -18.40 6.93 -12.23
CA CYS A 651 -17.18 7.70 -12.51
C CYS A 651 -16.28 7.03 -13.56
N LYS A 652 -16.66 5.83 -14.05
CA LYS A 652 -15.86 5.03 -15.00
C LYS A 652 -14.44 4.72 -14.46
N PHE A 653 -14.31 4.57 -13.15
CA PHE A 653 -13.05 4.16 -12.54
C PHE A 653 -12.78 2.69 -12.82
N THR A 654 -11.52 2.36 -13.07
CA THR A 654 -11.08 0.96 -13.21
C THR A 654 -11.12 0.26 -11.86
N ILE A 655 -11.76 -0.92 -11.80
CA ILE A 655 -11.79 -1.74 -10.59
C ILE A 655 -10.41 -2.37 -10.39
N ASN A 656 -9.69 -1.93 -9.37
CA ASN A 656 -8.31 -2.28 -9.06
C ASN A 656 -8.11 -2.60 -7.56
N GLY A 657 -6.86 -2.76 -7.12
CA GLY A 657 -6.54 -2.98 -5.71
C GLY A 657 -7.05 -1.88 -4.76
N ASN A 658 -7.11 -0.62 -5.23
CA ASN A 658 -7.65 0.50 -4.46
C ASN A 658 -9.15 0.34 -4.18
N PHE A 659 -9.92 -0.22 -5.13
CA PHE A 659 -11.33 -0.58 -4.93
C PHE A 659 -11.49 -1.53 -3.73
N VAL A 660 -10.67 -2.58 -3.69
CA VAL A 660 -10.74 -3.58 -2.61
C VAL A 660 -10.33 -2.97 -1.27
N ALA A 661 -9.26 -2.17 -1.26
CA ALA A 661 -8.83 -1.47 -0.06
C ALA A 661 -9.90 -0.50 0.45
N ALA A 662 -10.57 0.24 -0.44
CA ALA A 662 -11.68 1.12 -0.10
C ALA A 662 -12.88 0.33 0.46
N MET A 663 -13.28 -0.78 -0.19
CA MET A 663 -14.36 -1.63 0.30
C MET A 663 -14.09 -2.19 1.70
N LEU A 664 -12.90 -2.77 1.92
CA LEU A 664 -12.50 -3.30 3.23
C LEU A 664 -12.50 -2.21 4.30
N THR A 665 -11.98 -1.02 3.97
CA THR A 665 -11.92 0.10 4.91
C THR A 665 -13.31 0.59 5.29
N ILE A 666 -14.23 0.70 4.34
CA ILE A 666 -15.61 1.10 4.61
C ILE A 666 -16.35 0.06 5.44
N LEU A 667 -16.08 -1.24 5.28
CA LEU A 667 -16.61 -2.27 6.19
C LEU A 667 -16.24 -1.97 7.65
N GLY A 668 -14.99 -1.59 7.92
CA GLY A 668 -14.54 -1.25 9.27
C GLY A 668 -15.10 0.08 9.78
N TYR A 669 -15.18 1.08 8.90
CA TYR A 669 -15.60 2.42 9.28
C TYR A 669 -17.12 2.56 9.44
N SER A 670 -17.92 2.06 8.50
CA SER A 670 -19.37 2.12 8.57
C SER A 670 -19.90 1.37 9.79
N ILE A 671 -19.28 0.22 10.10
CA ILE A 671 -19.67 -0.53 11.29
C ILE A 671 -19.32 0.19 12.60
N ASN A 672 -18.28 1.04 12.63
CA ASN A 672 -17.94 1.86 13.80
C ASN A 672 -19.15 2.73 14.21
N ASP A 673 -19.77 3.43 13.27
CA ASP A 673 -20.97 4.23 13.52
C ASP A 673 -22.14 3.36 14.01
N THR A 674 -22.35 2.19 13.41
CA THR A 674 -23.41 1.24 13.81
C THR A 674 -23.19 0.74 15.25
N VAL A 675 -21.96 0.40 15.60
CA VAL A 675 -21.58 -0.03 16.97
C VAL A 675 -21.87 1.06 18.00
N VAL A 676 -21.60 2.31 17.66
CA VAL A 676 -21.88 3.46 18.51
C VAL A 676 -23.39 3.64 18.75
N VAL A 677 -24.23 3.49 17.73
CA VAL A 677 -25.70 3.51 17.87
C VAL A 677 -26.17 2.32 18.71
N TYR A 678 -25.63 1.12 18.49
CA TYR A 678 -25.98 -0.08 19.26
C TYR A 678 -25.56 0.02 20.73
N ASP A 679 -24.41 0.65 21.01
CA ASP A 679 -24.02 0.93 22.39
C ASP A 679 -25.01 1.89 23.07
N ARG A 680 -25.50 2.90 22.36
CA ARG A 680 -26.53 3.81 22.84
C ARG A 680 -27.87 3.10 23.09
N ILE A 681 -28.26 2.16 22.21
CA ILE A 681 -29.44 1.31 22.40
C ILE A 681 -29.30 0.46 23.68
N ARG A 682 -28.10 -0.11 23.92
CA ARG A 682 -27.79 -0.89 25.13
C ARG A 682 -27.85 -0.02 26.38
N GLU A 683 -27.28 1.20 26.35
CA GLU A 683 -27.35 2.15 27.46
C GLU A 683 -28.79 2.55 27.78
N ASN A 684 -29.59 2.90 26.77
CA ASN A 684 -30.99 3.29 26.93
C ASN A 684 -31.89 2.14 27.38
N LYS A 685 -31.62 0.90 26.93
CA LYS A 685 -32.35 -0.30 27.39
C LYS A 685 -32.17 -0.54 28.89
N ASN A 686 -30.95 -0.31 29.39
CA ASN A 686 -30.69 -0.41 30.84
C ASN A 686 -31.30 0.74 31.63
N ALA A 687 -31.39 1.96 31.05
CA ALA A 687 -32.00 3.11 31.71
C ALA A 687 -33.53 3.08 31.67
N HIS A 688 -34.13 2.52 30.61
CA HIS A 688 -35.57 2.49 30.37
C HIS A 688 -36.02 1.07 29.99
N PRO A 689 -35.98 0.09 30.93
CA PRO A 689 -36.25 -1.32 30.62
C PRO A 689 -37.67 -1.60 30.14
N THR A 690 -38.65 -0.74 30.44
CA THR A 690 -40.06 -0.88 30.08
C THR A 690 -40.46 -0.20 28.78
N MET A 691 -39.54 0.60 28.16
CA MET A 691 -39.80 1.31 26.92
C MET A 691 -39.97 0.32 25.77
N LYS A 692 -40.89 0.61 24.85
CA LYS A 692 -41.05 -0.18 23.62
C LYS A 692 -39.78 -0.13 22.80
N PHE A 693 -39.40 -1.27 22.22
CA PHE A 693 -38.15 -1.37 21.45
C PHE A 693 -38.08 -0.37 20.29
N THR A 694 -39.20 -0.13 19.60
CA THR A 694 -39.35 0.89 18.54
C THR A 694 -38.96 2.27 19.00
N ASP A 695 -39.54 2.73 20.14
CA ASP A 695 -39.31 4.06 20.69
C ASP A 695 -37.87 4.18 21.22
N LEU A 696 -37.36 3.12 21.82
CA LEU A 696 -36.00 3.03 22.35
C LEU A 696 -34.96 3.16 21.26
N VAL A 697 -35.11 2.47 20.11
CA VAL A 697 -34.21 2.55 18.98
C VAL A 697 -34.28 3.94 18.34
N ASN A 698 -35.50 4.49 18.12
CA ASN A 698 -35.66 5.82 17.54
C ASN A 698 -35.02 6.92 18.42
N MET A 699 -35.19 6.84 19.73
CA MET A 699 -34.56 7.73 20.71
C MET A 699 -33.03 7.61 20.63
N SER A 700 -32.50 6.40 20.56
CA SER A 700 -31.04 6.16 20.53
C SER A 700 -30.39 6.71 19.25
N ILE A 701 -31.05 6.54 18.10
CA ILE A 701 -30.61 7.11 16.82
C ILE A 701 -30.56 8.64 16.91
N ASN A 702 -31.62 9.29 17.38
CA ASN A 702 -31.67 10.76 17.52
C ASN A 702 -30.57 11.29 18.46
N GLN A 703 -30.30 10.58 19.56
CA GLN A 703 -29.22 10.95 20.49
C GLN A 703 -27.82 10.80 19.90
N SER A 704 -27.63 9.86 18.95
CA SER A 704 -26.33 9.61 18.30
C SER A 704 -26.13 10.45 17.04
N LEU A 705 -27.20 11.00 16.45
CA LEU A 705 -27.22 11.63 15.13
C LEU A 705 -26.16 12.73 14.94
N ILE A 706 -26.13 13.73 15.84
CA ILE A 706 -25.22 14.87 15.74
C ILE A 706 -23.76 14.40 15.79
N ARG A 707 -23.47 13.41 16.63
CA ARG A 707 -22.14 12.83 16.76
C ARG A 707 -21.73 12.13 15.48
N SER A 708 -22.55 11.20 14.95
CA SER A 708 -22.23 10.49 13.70
C SER A 708 -22.05 11.45 12.52
N ILE A 709 -22.84 12.52 12.45
CA ILE A 709 -22.62 13.57 11.42
C ILE A 709 -21.28 14.26 11.62
N ASN A 710 -20.93 14.67 12.84
CA ASN A 710 -19.69 15.42 13.09
C ASN A 710 -18.43 14.57 12.85
N THR A 711 -18.45 13.28 13.21
CA THR A 711 -17.33 12.36 12.94
C THR A 711 -17.14 12.12 11.45
N THR A 712 -18.24 11.90 10.74
CA THR A 712 -18.18 11.72 9.28
C THR A 712 -17.75 12.98 8.56
N VAL A 713 -18.26 14.14 8.94
CA VAL A 713 -17.83 15.43 8.36
C VAL A 713 -16.33 15.65 8.53
N SER A 714 -15.75 15.35 9.72
CA SER A 714 -14.31 15.50 9.93
C SER A 714 -13.49 14.60 8.99
N THR A 715 -13.94 13.37 8.77
CA THR A 715 -13.23 12.41 7.90
C THR A 715 -13.44 12.73 6.42
N VAL A 716 -14.67 13.06 6.02
CA VAL A 716 -14.97 13.48 4.64
C VAL A 716 -14.25 14.79 4.29
N LEU A 717 -14.07 15.70 5.26
CA LEU A 717 -13.27 16.91 5.07
C LEU A 717 -11.81 16.58 4.75
N ALA A 718 -11.22 15.64 5.50
CA ALA A 718 -9.84 15.20 5.24
C ALA A 718 -9.70 14.53 3.86
N LEU A 719 -10.58 13.59 3.53
CA LEU A 719 -10.58 12.92 2.23
C LEU A 719 -10.94 13.88 1.08
N GLY A 720 -11.82 14.86 1.30
CA GLY A 720 -12.17 15.89 0.32
C GLY A 720 -10.96 16.72 -0.09
N VAL A 721 -10.09 17.07 0.86
CA VAL A 721 -8.81 17.73 0.56
C VAL A 721 -7.92 16.84 -0.32
N VAL A 722 -7.83 15.55 0.02
CA VAL A 722 -7.07 14.59 -0.81
C VAL A 722 -7.64 14.52 -2.22
N CYS A 723 -8.96 14.45 -2.37
CA CYS A 723 -9.62 14.42 -3.68
C CYS A 723 -9.33 15.67 -4.51
N VAL A 724 -9.45 16.86 -3.91
CA VAL A 724 -9.20 18.13 -4.60
C VAL A 724 -7.75 18.22 -5.07
N ILE A 725 -6.81 17.87 -4.21
CA ILE A 725 -5.38 17.88 -4.56
C ILE A 725 -5.05 16.80 -5.59
N ALA A 726 -5.60 15.60 -5.42
CA ALA A 726 -5.40 14.52 -6.39
C ALA A 726 -5.93 14.90 -7.79
N MET A 727 -7.08 15.55 -7.86
CA MET A 727 -7.60 16.08 -9.15
C MET A 727 -6.68 17.16 -9.72
N ALA A 728 -6.20 18.09 -8.89
CA ALA A 728 -5.35 19.18 -9.35
C ALA A 728 -4.00 18.70 -9.88
N TYR A 729 -3.44 17.65 -9.29
CA TYR A 729 -2.15 17.07 -9.68
C TYR A 729 -2.27 15.88 -10.65
N GLY A 730 -3.49 15.52 -11.10
CA GLY A 730 -3.70 14.38 -12.01
C GLY A 730 -3.42 12.99 -11.39
N LEU A 731 -3.50 12.86 -10.06
CA LEU A 731 -3.19 11.63 -9.34
C LEU A 731 -4.39 10.66 -9.33
N ASN A 732 -4.69 10.06 -10.48
CA ASN A 732 -5.84 9.18 -10.64
C ASN A 732 -5.85 8.00 -9.67
N SER A 733 -4.69 7.42 -9.37
CA SER A 733 -4.56 6.32 -8.42
C SER A 733 -5.05 6.70 -7.00
N ILE A 734 -4.77 7.92 -6.56
CA ILE A 734 -5.24 8.43 -5.26
C ILE A 734 -6.72 8.80 -5.31
N LEU A 735 -7.17 9.39 -6.42
CA LEU A 735 -8.56 9.79 -6.61
C LEU A 735 -9.50 8.57 -6.60
N THR A 736 -9.11 7.46 -7.28
CA THR A 736 -9.86 6.20 -7.30
C THR A 736 -9.95 5.52 -5.93
N PHE A 737 -9.11 5.91 -4.98
CA PHE A 737 -9.17 5.46 -3.59
C PHE A 737 -9.96 6.43 -2.70
N ALA A 738 -9.59 7.71 -2.67
CA ALA A 738 -10.11 8.68 -1.72
C ALA A 738 -11.56 9.07 -1.98
N PHE A 739 -11.96 9.23 -3.25
CA PHE A 739 -13.31 9.68 -3.60
C PHE A 739 -14.38 8.61 -3.27
N PRO A 740 -14.24 7.33 -3.67
CA PRO A 740 -15.18 6.28 -3.27
C PRO A 740 -15.25 6.11 -1.76
N MET A 741 -14.14 6.26 -1.04
CA MET A 741 -14.13 6.22 0.42
C MET A 741 -14.94 7.36 1.04
N ALA A 742 -14.80 8.59 0.54
CA ALA A 742 -15.57 9.73 1.03
C ALA A 742 -17.08 9.50 0.86
N ILE A 743 -17.51 9.02 -0.30
CA ILE A 743 -18.91 8.68 -0.58
C ILE A 743 -19.37 7.48 0.27
N GLY A 744 -18.53 6.46 0.41
CA GLY A 744 -18.83 5.30 1.26
C GLY A 744 -19.03 5.66 2.73
N MET A 745 -18.28 6.63 3.26
CA MET A 745 -18.47 7.15 4.62
C MET A 745 -19.79 7.90 4.78
N ILE A 746 -20.20 8.69 3.80
CA ILE A 746 -21.51 9.35 3.79
C ILE A 746 -22.64 8.30 3.75
N SER A 747 -22.47 7.27 2.90
CA SER A 747 -23.38 6.14 2.83
C SER A 747 -23.48 5.39 4.16
N GLY A 748 -22.34 5.19 4.87
CA GLY A 748 -22.29 4.50 6.16
C GLY A 748 -23.09 5.16 7.25
N VAL A 749 -23.10 6.50 7.32
CA VAL A 749 -23.99 7.23 8.24
C VAL A 749 -25.46 7.02 7.88
N TYR A 750 -25.77 7.15 6.58
CA TYR A 750 -27.12 6.92 6.10
C TYR A 750 -27.59 5.49 6.40
N SER A 751 -26.80 4.48 6.07
CA SER A 751 -27.14 3.07 6.24
C SER A 751 -27.28 2.69 7.72
N THR A 752 -26.42 3.20 8.60
CA THR A 752 -26.52 3.02 10.06
C THR A 752 -27.83 3.57 10.62
N ILE A 753 -28.20 4.79 10.24
CA ILE A 753 -29.36 5.52 10.79
C ILE A 753 -30.66 5.05 10.14
N CYS A 754 -30.67 4.90 8.82
CA CYS A 754 -31.89 4.72 8.04
C CYS A 754 -32.15 3.24 7.64
N ILE A 755 -31.13 2.37 7.74
CA ILE A 755 -31.26 0.95 7.36
C ILE A 755 -31.06 0.03 8.55
N ALA A 756 -29.90 0.02 9.20
CA ALA A 756 -29.56 -0.98 10.23
C ALA A 756 -30.53 -0.96 11.41
N GLY A 757 -30.75 0.20 12.04
CA GLY A 757 -31.68 0.35 13.15
C GLY A 757 -33.12 0.02 12.79
N PRO A 758 -33.70 0.65 11.73
CA PRO A 758 -35.06 0.36 11.28
C PRO A 758 -35.30 -1.09 10.84
N LEU A 759 -34.33 -1.75 10.19
CA LEU A 759 -34.42 -3.17 9.83
C LEU A 759 -34.46 -4.07 11.07
N TRP A 760 -33.66 -3.76 12.08
CA TRP A 760 -33.63 -4.52 13.30
C TRP A 760 -35.01 -4.42 14.04
N VAL A 761 -35.57 -3.20 14.12
CA VAL A 761 -36.93 -3.03 14.66
C VAL A 761 -37.97 -3.84 13.87
N ALA A 762 -37.93 -3.76 12.52
CA ALA A 762 -38.86 -4.52 11.68
C ALA A 762 -38.73 -6.04 11.87
N TYR A 763 -37.55 -6.55 12.09
CA TYR A 763 -37.32 -7.97 12.41
C TYR A 763 -37.91 -8.35 13.77
N GLU A 764 -37.67 -7.55 14.82
CA GLU A 764 -38.21 -7.83 16.18
C GLU A 764 -39.73 -7.71 16.22
N GLU A 765 -40.35 -6.75 15.52
CA GLU A 765 -41.79 -6.63 15.35
C GLU A 765 -42.40 -7.90 14.73
N ARG A 766 -41.81 -8.42 13.64
CA ARG A 766 -42.26 -9.65 12.98
C ARG A 766 -42.09 -10.89 13.88
N LYS A 767 -41.02 -10.96 14.63
CA LYS A 767 -40.77 -12.05 15.58
C LYS A 767 -41.83 -12.07 16.68
N ASN A 768 -42.15 -10.91 17.26
CA ASN A 768 -43.15 -10.77 18.32
C ASN A 768 -44.60 -11.00 17.82
N GLN A 769 -44.88 -10.80 16.53
CA GLN A 769 -46.17 -11.14 15.91
C GLN A 769 -46.37 -12.65 15.66
N LYS A 770 -45.24 -13.40 15.60
CA LYS A 770 -45.26 -14.85 15.35
C LYS A 770 -45.18 -15.67 16.66
N ALA A 771 -44.75 -15.05 17.77
CA ALA A 771 -44.74 -15.61 19.12
C ALA A 771 -46.06 -15.33 19.84
#